data_2a5bd0389c9239bd25769884fa2386b9
#
_entry.id   2a5bd0389c9239bd25769884fa2386b9
#
_cell.length_a   1.000
_cell.length_b   1.000
_cell.length_c   1.000
_cell.angle_alpha   90.00
_cell.angle_beta   90.00
_cell.angle_gamma   90.00
#
_symmetry.space_group_name_H-M   'P 1'
#
loop_
_entity.id
_entity.type
_entity.pdbx_description
1 polymer ?
#
loop_
_entity_poly.entity_id
_entity_poly.type
_entity_poly.pdbx_seq_one_letter_code
_entity_poly.pdbx_strand_id
1 'polypeptide(L)'
;MVDFSVRILAISSPQHKNVSHGSKLDTMSEKTLKVSPYGTWTSELTTEVLNRRSFRLSQVRVSGDDTYWVETRSAQEGRNVLLRRRMDGRTEEVLPMTPDSELVDVRTKVHDYGGKAYTVIDNLIVVSHGGDGCLYKFDLDNPSAGLRRLTPKVAYRFADMTVDPVRGVVFAVLEDHTGAQSVANKLVSVPLDGSAARESSNIKVLWNEDDFVASPALSNAGEFLAFITWNRPQMNWNQAALHVAPLTFEGDFADHMVLLDDPEVSVTQPRWSLDDNLIHVDDSSGWANLYRTEGFVGANTAQGIASGDWKKNLRTRALHPSQKAFSAPEWRLGLHSYDNLDHDHLVAGWSEDGHFALGAIRLDNGQLETWETGWAPAGNVCCDDGRVVLLADSEQEPASIVQILDAKATVIRRAIESPLPKEDISSPQFLTWKNTDGSVCHGFFFVPTSASFKGPKRDKPPLIVTVHDGPTSANRAGLNLERQYWTNRGFAVLDVNFRGSTGYGRAYRDCLLGNWGIYDVDDVISGVRMLIEQGKVDKDKIAIRGSSTGATTALLAAAKSDLFTAVCSRHGICDLENVRDHAHKFASEYLGALLGATEDDDPKWKDRSPITWADQISASTLFIHGTDDPIVPVDQVRQMAQALQANGTTVESAEFTGEGHRLAKASSIGGSLQRELDFYRQVWGLKKA
;
A
#
# COMPACT_ATOMS: atom_id res chain seq x y z
N MET A 1 8.96 16.61 -40.13
CA MET A 1 9.53 17.87 -39.66
C MET A 1 8.39 18.85 -39.52
N VAL A 2 7.82 18.93 -38.35
CA VAL A 2 6.87 19.97 -37.95
C VAL A 2 7.39 20.50 -36.62
N ASP A 3 7.76 21.77 -36.64
CA ASP A 3 8.39 22.53 -35.57
C ASP A 3 7.29 22.96 -34.57
N PHE A 4 7.33 22.52 -33.33
CA PHE A 4 6.48 23.00 -32.24
C PHE A 4 7.31 23.84 -31.26
N SER A 5 7.44 25.12 -31.58
CA SER A 5 7.96 26.12 -30.65
C SER A 5 6.85 26.52 -29.66
N VAL A 6 7.05 26.18 -28.38
CA VAL A 6 6.21 26.62 -27.25
C VAL A 6 6.40 28.12 -27.01
N ARG A 7 5.34 28.91 -27.19
CA ARG A 7 5.29 30.32 -26.81
C ARG A 7 4.80 30.45 -25.36
N ILE A 8 5.70 30.95 -24.52
CA ILE A 8 5.35 31.45 -23.17
C ILE A 8 4.62 32.79 -23.34
N LEU A 9 3.36 32.84 -22.93
CA LEU A 9 2.59 34.09 -22.80
C LEU A 9 2.58 34.49 -21.32
N ALA A 10 3.33 35.60 -21.05
CA ALA A 10 3.23 36.33 -19.80
C ALA A 10 1.90 37.08 -19.75
N ILE A 11 1.04 36.74 -18.77
CA ILE A 11 -0.23 37.45 -18.54
C ILE A 11 0.02 38.57 -17.53
N SER A 12 -0.05 39.82 -18.00
CA SER A 12 -0.09 41.04 -17.19
C SER A 12 -1.49 41.23 -16.58
N SER A 13 -1.53 41.60 -15.31
CA SER A 13 -2.72 41.92 -14.53
C SER A 13 -3.51 43.12 -15.09
N PRO A 14 -4.83 43.09 -15.18
CA PRO A 14 -5.65 44.24 -15.51
C PRO A 14 -6.02 45.07 -14.27
N GLN A 15 -5.91 46.37 -14.40
CA GLN A 15 -6.37 47.37 -13.44
C GLN A 15 -7.91 47.39 -13.36
N HIS A 16 -8.42 47.46 -12.14
CA HIS A 16 -9.85 47.61 -11.85
C HIS A 16 -10.39 48.98 -12.28
N LYS A 17 -11.42 48.98 -13.12
CA LYS A 17 -12.36 50.12 -13.26
C LYS A 17 -13.61 49.82 -12.46
N ASN A 18 -13.92 50.66 -11.49
CA ASN A 18 -15.18 50.67 -10.73
C ASN A 18 -16.39 50.92 -11.64
N VAL A 19 -17.31 50.00 -11.67
CA VAL A 19 -18.68 50.25 -12.13
C VAL A 19 -19.63 49.77 -11.00
N SER A 20 -20.31 50.74 -10.40
CA SER A 20 -21.35 50.54 -9.41
C SER A 20 -22.61 50.02 -10.06
N HIS A 21 -22.97 48.73 -9.82
CA HIS A 21 -24.33 48.21 -9.99
C HIS A 21 -24.75 47.57 -8.70
N GLY A 22 -25.79 48.18 -8.06
CA GLY A 22 -26.40 47.62 -6.88
C GLY A 22 -27.08 46.29 -7.22
N SER A 23 -26.54 45.22 -6.72
CA SER A 23 -27.20 43.92 -6.60
C SER A 23 -27.38 43.65 -5.11
N LYS A 24 -28.64 43.31 -4.76
CA LYS A 24 -29.03 42.83 -3.44
C LYS A 24 -28.06 41.71 -3.03
N LEU A 25 -27.26 41.95 -2.01
CA LEU A 25 -26.55 40.93 -1.26
C LEU A 25 -27.62 40.05 -0.61
N ASP A 26 -27.86 38.89 -1.18
CA ASP A 26 -28.45 37.78 -0.40
C ASP A 26 -27.49 37.51 0.74
N THR A 27 -27.86 37.96 1.92
CA THR A 27 -27.19 37.62 3.17
C THR A 27 -27.29 36.11 3.32
N MET A 28 -26.23 35.36 2.96
CA MET A 28 -26.09 33.99 3.43
C MET A 28 -26.17 34.05 4.96
N SER A 29 -27.26 33.56 5.53
CA SER A 29 -27.44 33.37 6.96
C SER A 29 -26.24 32.57 7.45
N GLU A 30 -25.38 33.17 8.30
CA GLU A 30 -24.36 32.43 9.01
C GLU A 30 -25.06 31.29 9.77
N LYS A 31 -24.85 30.07 9.30
CA LYS A 31 -25.41 28.87 9.91
C LYS A 31 -24.85 28.76 11.32
N THR A 32 -25.66 29.11 12.33
CA THR A 32 -25.23 29.10 13.72
C THR A 32 -24.95 27.66 14.15
N LEU A 33 -23.68 27.31 14.36
CA LEU A 33 -23.27 25.97 14.80
C LEU A 33 -23.87 25.64 16.17
N LYS A 34 -24.47 24.47 16.29
CA LYS A 34 -25.00 23.97 17.58
C LYS A 34 -23.83 23.66 18.53
N VAL A 35 -23.85 24.24 19.72
CA VAL A 35 -22.89 23.89 20.75
C VAL A 35 -23.28 22.55 21.37
N SER A 36 -22.41 21.54 21.30
CA SER A 36 -22.62 20.21 21.88
C SER A 36 -21.29 19.64 22.40
N PRO A 37 -21.29 18.86 23.50
CA PRO A 37 -20.08 18.24 23.99
C PRO A 37 -19.36 17.44 22.92
N TYR A 38 -18.04 17.49 22.93
CA TYR A 38 -17.20 16.69 22.03
C TYR A 38 -17.46 15.18 22.21
N GLY A 39 -17.34 14.39 21.15
CA GLY A 39 -17.62 12.95 21.13
C GLY A 39 -19.12 12.57 21.06
N THR A 40 -20.02 13.56 21.12
CA THR A 40 -21.48 13.33 21.12
C THR A 40 -22.16 13.69 19.80
N TRP A 41 -21.48 14.38 18.89
CA TRP A 41 -22.06 14.91 17.66
C TRP A 41 -22.64 13.80 16.77
N THR A 42 -23.69 14.16 16.03
CA THR A 42 -24.25 13.30 14.98
C THR A 42 -23.58 13.63 13.64
N SER A 43 -23.52 12.66 12.73
CA SER A 43 -22.93 12.83 11.40
C SER A 43 -23.74 12.02 10.39
N GLU A 44 -23.84 12.53 9.18
CA GLU A 44 -24.42 11.82 8.03
C GLU A 44 -23.49 10.69 7.53
N LEU A 45 -22.22 10.73 7.91
CA LEU A 45 -21.28 9.66 7.63
C LEU A 45 -21.53 8.47 8.57
N THR A 46 -22.57 7.69 8.27
CA THR A 46 -22.93 6.49 9.03
C THR A 46 -22.11 5.28 8.58
N THR A 47 -22.11 4.23 9.38
CA THR A 47 -21.48 2.95 9.01
C THR A 47 -22.10 2.34 7.76
N GLU A 48 -23.39 2.54 7.54
CA GLU A 48 -24.09 2.10 6.33
C GLU A 48 -23.60 2.86 5.09
N VAL A 49 -23.36 4.16 5.20
CA VAL A 49 -22.81 4.98 4.11
C VAL A 49 -21.39 4.53 3.78
N LEU A 50 -20.55 4.27 4.79
CA LEU A 50 -19.17 3.77 4.61
C LEU A 50 -19.15 2.41 3.90
N ASN A 51 -20.17 1.58 4.11
CA ASN A 51 -20.26 0.24 3.53
C ASN A 51 -20.96 0.23 2.16
N ARG A 52 -21.82 1.20 1.89
CA ARG A 52 -22.52 1.29 0.61
C ARG A 52 -21.57 1.75 -0.49
N ARG A 53 -21.39 0.90 -1.51
CA ARG A 53 -20.63 1.23 -2.73
C ARG A 53 -19.16 1.59 -2.49
N SER A 54 -18.54 1.06 -1.44
CA SER A 54 -17.10 1.17 -1.31
C SER A 54 -16.42 0.06 -2.10
N PHE A 55 -15.43 0.44 -2.89
CA PHE A 55 -14.54 -0.49 -3.57
C PHE A 55 -13.12 -0.21 -3.14
N ARG A 56 -12.31 -1.24 -2.95
CA ARG A 56 -10.87 -1.03 -2.90
C ARG A 56 -10.33 -1.12 -4.32
N LEU A 57 -9.80 -0.01 -4.80
CA LEU A 57 -9.16 0.10 -6.11
C LEU A 57 -7.69 -0.30 -6.02
N SER A 58 -7.19 -1.03 -7.00
CA SER A 58 -5.78 -1.46 -7.02
C SER A 58 -5.35 -1.88 -8.42
N GLN A 59 -4.04 -2.09 -8.59
CA GLN A 59 -3.41 -2.69 -9.76
C GLN A 59 -3.80 -1.99 -11.07
N VAL A 60 -3.75 -0.65 -11.07
CA VAL A 60 -4.03 0.15 -12.27
C VAL A 60 -3.02 -0.19 -13.37
N ARG A 61 -3.49 -0.30 -14.61
CA ARG A 61 -2.72 -0.52 -15.83
C ARG A 61 -3.31 0.27 -16.97
N VAL A 62 -2.47 0.62 -17.93
CA VAL A 62 -2.88 1.18 -19.23
C VAL A 62 -2.36 0.30 -20.36
N SER A 63 -3.10 0.21 -21.45
CA SER A 63 -2.68 -0.43 -22.70
C SER A 63 -3.42 0.23 -23.85
N GLY A 64 -2.70 0.95 -24.71
CA GLY A 64 -3.29 1.84 -25.69
C GLY A 64 -4.22 2.86 -25.03
N ASP A 65 -5.41 3.03 -25.58
CA ASP A 65 -6.41 3.98 -25.06
C ASP A 65 -7.18 3.47 -23.84
N ASP A 66 -7.03 2.22 -23.49
CA ASP A 66 -7.82 1.58 -22.43
C ASP A 66 -7.13 1.67 -21.06
N THR A 67 -7.95 1.75 -20.03
CA THR A 67 -7.50 1.73 -18.63
C THR A 67 -8.09 0.50 -17.93
N TYR A 68 -7.25 -0.22 -17.21
CA TYR A 68 -7.62 -1.43 -16.47
C TYR A 68 -7.34 -1.25 -14.99
N TRP A 69 -8.18 -1.85 -14.13
CA TRP A 69 -7.95 -1.88 -12.67
C TRP A 69 -8.71 -3.02 -12.03
N VAL A 70 -8.32 -3.35 -10.80
CA VAL A 70 -9.01 -4.31 -9.96
C VAL A 70 -9.87 -3.59 -8.93
N GLU A 71 -11.15 -3.97 -8.82
CA GLU A 71 -12.06 -3.60 -7.74
C GLU A 71 -12.25 -4.78 -6.79
N THR A 72 -11.91 -4.60 -5.50
CA THR A 72 -12.36 -5.53 -4.45
C THR A 72 -13.76 -5.13 -4.00
N ARG A 73 -14.75 -6.01 -4.18
CA ARG A 73 -16.18 -5.72 -3.95
C ARG A 73 -16.68 -6.38 -2.66
N SER A 74 -16.84 -5.60 -1.59
CA SER A 74 -17.33 -6.10 -0.29
C SER A 74 -18.75 -6.68 -0.38
N ALA A 75 -19.58 -6.19 -1.31
CA ALA A 75 -20.93 -6.72 -1.58
C ALA A 75 -20.91 -8.09 -2.29
N GLN A 76 -19.75 -8.54 -2.78
CA GLN A 76 -19.52 -9.84 -3.43
C GLN A 76 -18.49 -10.65 -2.61
N GLU A 77 -18.60 -10.61 -1.30
CA GLU A 77 -17.72 -11.35 -0.36
C GLU A 77 -16.22 -11.07 -0.55
N GLY A 78 -15.88 -9.86 -1.03
CA GLY A 78 -14.51 -9.45 -1.26
C GLY A 78 -13.89 -9.96 -2.58
N ARG A 79 -14.70 -10.39 -3.57
CA ARG A 79 -14.22 -10.77 -4.91
C ARG A 79 -13.49 -9.61 -5.58
N ASN A 80 -12.37 -9.90 -6.20
CA ASN A 80 -11.60 -8.96 -7.00
C ASN A 80 -12.01 -9.07 -8.48
N VAL A 81 -12.47 -7.98 -9.03
CA VAL A 81 -13.02 -7.90 -10.39
C VAL A 81 -12.13 -7.04 -11.26
N LEU A 82 -11.73 -7.54 -12.44
CA LEU A 82 -11.01 -6.75 -13.42
C LEU A 82 -11.98 -5.90 -14.23
N LEU A 83 -11.79 -4.60 -14.19
CA LEU A 83 -12.52 -3.61 -14.96
C LEU A 83 -11.66 -3.08 -16.11
N ARG A 84 -12.31 -2.76 -17.22
CA ARG A 84 -11.76 -2.05 -18.36
C ARG A 84 -12.59 -0.81 -18.63
N ARG A 85 -11.95 0.34 -18.74
CA ARG A 85 -12.55 1.55 -19.27
C ARG A 85 -11.99 1.82 -20.64
N ARG A 86 -12.86 1.84 -21.63
CA ARG A 86 -12.54 2.14 -23.02
C ARG A 86 -12.39 3.64 -23.25
N MET A 87 -11.78 4.03 -24.36
CA MET A 87 -11.64 5.41 -24.81
C MET A 87 -13.00 6.15 -24.86
N ASP A 88 -14.08 5.49 -25.25
CA ASP A 88 -15.43 6.07 -25.30
C ASP A 88 -16.07 6.30 -23.91
N GLY A 89 -15.36 5.98 -22.85
CA GLY A 89 -15.80 6.17 -21.46
C GLY A 89 -16.62 5.01 -20.89
N ARG A 90 -16.96 3.99 -21.66
CA ARG A 90 -17.67 2.80 -21.16
C ARG A 90 -16.76 1.99 -20.25
N THR A 91 -17.28 1.58 -19.11
CA THR A 91 -16.60 0.72 -18.14
C THR A 91 -17.33 -0.62 -18.07
N GLU A 92 -16.57 -1.72 -18.17
CA GLU A 92 -17.11 -3.06 -18.18
C GLU A 92 -16.26 -4.03 -17.33
N GLU A 93 -16.88 -5.07 -16.80
CA GLU A 93 -16.20 -6.23 -16.25
C GLU A 93 -15.72 -7.06 -17.44
N VAL A 94 -14.40 -7.23 -17.59
CA VAL A 94 -13.83 -7.67 -18.88
C VAL A 94 -13.69 -9.18 -19.00
N LEU A 95 -13.57 -9.90 -17.87
CA LEU A 95 -13.31 -11.34 -17.91
C LEU A 95 -14.61 -12.15 -17.90
N PRO A 96 -14.76 -13.12 -18.81
CA PRO A 96 -15.86 -14.09 -18.75
C PRO A 96 -15.63 -15.10 -17.59
N MET A 97 -16.58 -16.00 -17.39
CA MET A 97 -16.41 -17.12 -16.46
C MET A 97 -15.26 -18.03 -16.89
N THR A 98 -14.68 -18.73 -15.92
CA THR A 98 -13.70 -19.80 -16.17
C THR A 98 -14.34 -20.93 -17.01
N PRO A 99 -13.54 -21.83 -17.62
CA PRO A 99 -14.07 -23.01 -18.30
C PRO A 99 -14.93 -23.92 -17.39
N ASP A 100 -14.71 -23.84 -16.09
CA ASP A 100 -15.49 -24.58 -15.07
C ASP A 100 -16.73 -23.82 -14.59
N SER A 101 -17.12 -22.73 -15.27
CA SER A 101 -18.29 -21.88 -14.97
C SER A 101 -18.21 -21.11 -13.64
N GLU A 102 -17.02 -20.79 -13.16
CA GLU A 102 -16.78 -19.99 -11.99
C GLU A 102 -16.56 -18.51 -12.34
N LEU A 103 -17.00 -17.61 -11.50
CA LEU A 103 -16.66 -16.19 -11.61
C LEU A 103 -15.17 -15.99 -11.30
N VAL A 104 -14.46 -15.25 -12.14
CA VAL A 104 -13.05 -14.98 -11.90
C VAL A 104 -12.87 -14.07 -10.68
N ASP A 105 -12.04 -14.50 -9.74
CA ASP A 105 -11.48 -13.68 -8.68
C ASP A 105 -10.03 -13.35 -9.04
N VAL A 106 -9.75 -12.10 -9.44
CA VAL A 106 -8.42 -11.63 -9.87
C VAL A 106 -7.52 -11.46 -8.65
N ARG A 107 -6.98 -12.59 -8.21
CA ARG A 107 -6.23 -12.68 -6.95
C ARG A 107 -5.11 -13.69 -7.06
N THR A 108 -4.05 -13.42 -6.34
CA THR A 108 -2.99 -14.37 -6.02
C THR A 108 -2.67 -14.28 -4.53
N LYS A 109 -2.11 -15.36 -3.98
CA LYS A 109 -1.62 -15.43 -2.61
C LYS A 109 -0.11 -15.69 -2.57
N VAL A 110 0.63 -15.35 -3.62
CA VAL A 110 2.09 -15.36 -3.57
C VAL A 110 2.54 -14.46 -2.43
N HIS A 111 3.48 -14.93 -1.59
CA HIS A 111 3.92 -14.28 -0.35
C HIS A 111 2.77 -13.98 0.64
N ASP A 112 1.62 -14.65 0.52
CA ASP A 112 0.34 -14.44 1.21
C ASP A 112 -0.35 -13.08 0.96
N TYR A 113 0.41 -12.02 0.63
CA TYR A 113 -0.12 -10.68 0.35
C TYR A 113 -0.53 -10.47 -1.11
N GLY A 114 0.00 -11.28 -2.03
CA GLY A 114 -0.29 -11.22 -3.46
C GLY A 114 0.23 -9.95 -4.15
N GLY A 115 -0.51 -9.49 -5.12
CA GLY A 115 -0.18 -8.32 -5.97
C GLY A 115 0.08 -8.74 -7.41
N LYS A 116 -0.06 -7.81 -8.35
CA LYS A 116 0.10 -7.99 -9.80
C LYS A 116 -0.49 -9.32 -10.29
N ALA A 117 -1.77 -9.51 -9.95
CA ALA A 117 -2.52 -10.72 -10.28
C ALA A 117 -2.98 -10.78 -11.74
N TYR A 118 -2.72 -9.74 -12.53
CA TYR A 118 -2.94 -9.71 -13.96
C TYR A 118 -1.91 -8.84 -14.66
N THR A 119 -1.77 -9.07 -15.96
CA THR A 119 -1.08 -8.17 -16.88
C THR A 119 -1.88 -8.05 -18.15
N VAL A 120 -1.68 -6.96 -18.89
CA VAL A 120 -2.28 -6.72 -20.20
C VAL A 120 -1.19 -6.19 -21.13
N ILE A 121 -1.17 -6.71 -22.33
CA ILE A 121 -0.35 -6.23 -23.44
C ILE A 121 -1.21 -6.27 -24.71
N ASP A 122 -1.31 -5.15 -25.38
CA ASP A 122 -2.23 -4.98 -26.51
C ASP A 122 -3.65 -5.46 -26.14
N ASN A 123 -4.15 -6.49 -26.80
CA ASN A 123 -5.46 -7.09 -26.57
C ASN A 123 -5.41 -8.44 -25.82
N LEU A 124 -4.25 -8.80 -25.25
CA LEU A 124 -4.08 -10.04 -24.47
C LEU A 124 -4.05 -9.76 -22.97
N ILE A 125 -4.94 -10.38 -22.22
CA ILE A 125 -4.94 -10.38 -20.75
C ILE A 125 -4.45 -11.74 -20.26
N VAL A 126 -3.50 -11.73 -19.31
CA VAL A 126 -3.14 -12.90 -18.51
C VAL A 126 -3.48 -12.61 -17.04
N VAL A 127 -4.15 -13.56 -16.39
CA VAL A 127 -4.71 -13.37 -15.05
C VAL A 127 -4.47 -14.60 -14.17
N SER A 128 -4.16 -14.37 -12.89
CA SER A 128 -4.16 -15.38 -11.83
C SER A 128 -5.56 -15.44 -11.19
N HIS A 129 -6.15 -16.62 -11.14
CA HIS A 129 -7.46 -16.85 -10.53
C HIS A 129 -7.31 -17.32 -9.09
N GLY A 130 -7.93 -16.59 -8.15
CA GLY A 130 -7.83 -16.88 -6.72
C GLY A 130 -8.51 -18.17 -6.27
N GLY A 131 -9.43 -18.73 -7.09
CA GLY A 131 -10.16 -19.96 -6.77
C GLY A 131 -9.30 -21.23 -6.90
N ASP A 132 -8.44 -21.31 -7.94
CA ASP A 132 -7.64 -22.51 -8.20
C ASP A 132 -6.12 -22.24 -8.33
N GLY A 133 -5.69 -20.97 -8.21
CA GLY A 133 -4.29 -20.57 -8.31
C GLY A 133 -3.71 -20.60 -9.73
N CYS A 134 -4.50 -20.97 -10.73
CA CYS A 134 -4.04 -21.09 -12.11
C CYS A 134 -3.91 -19.75 -12.84
N LEU A 135 -3.03 -19.72 -13.82
CA LEU A 135 -3.01 -18.66 -14.83
C LEU A 135 -4.00 -19.00 -15.94
N TYR A 136 -4.68 -17.93 -16.38
CA TYR A 136 -5.57 -17.95 -17.53
C TYR A 136 -5.22 -16.83 -18.50
N LYS A 137 -5.48 -17.01 -19.80
CA LYS A 137 -5.43 -15.95 -20.79
C LYS A 137 -6.81 -15.65 -21.37
N PHE A 138 -7.02 -14.40 -21.71
CA PHE A 138 -8.20 -13.90 -22.41
C PHE A 138 -7.78 -12.98 -23.54
N ASP A 139 -8.26 -13.28 -24.75
CA ASP A 139 -7.97 -12.53 -25.96
C ASP A 139 -9.16 -11.62 -26.29
N LEU A 140 -8.96 -10.31 -26.23
CA LEU A 140 -9.97 -9.30 -26.50
C LEU A 140 -10.32 -9.20 -28.00
N ASP A 141 -9.45 -9.66 -28.90
CA ASP A 141 -9.72 -9.76 -30.32
C ASP A 141 -10.57 -10.99 -30.66
N ASN A 142 -10.53 -12.02 -29.78
CA ASN A 142 -11.30 -13.23 -29.97
C ASN A 142 -12.06 -13.64 -28.69
N PRO A 143 -13.00 -12.80 -28.20
CA PRO A 143 -13.69 -13.04 -26.94
C PRO A 143 -14.55 -14.31 -26.94
N SER A 144 -14.95 -14.79 -28.14
CA SER A 144 -15.70 -16.06 -28.29
C SER A 144 -14.89 -17.30 -27.92
N ALA A 145 -13.55 -17.21 -27.92
CA ALA A 145 -12.68 -18.29 -27.45
C ALA A 145 -12.76 -18.52 -25.92
N GLY A 146 -13.33 -17.54 -25.21
CA GLY A 146 -13.45 -17.59 -23.73
C GLY A 146 -12.10 -17.54 -23.03
N LEU A 147 -12.16 -17.72 -21.72
CA LEU A 147 -10.97 -17.79 -20.87
C LEU A 147 -10.26 -19.16 -21.06
N ARG A 148 -8.95 -19.14 -21.32
CA ARG A 148 -8.15 -20.37 -21.53
C ARG A 148 -7.14 -20.54 -20.41
N ARG A 149 -7.19 -21.71 -19.75
CA ARG A 149 -6.24 -22.05 -18.71
C ARG A 149 -4.85 -22.32 -19.28
N LEU A 150 -3.81 -21.71 -18.66
CA LEU A 150 -2.41 -21.83 -19.06
C LEU A 150 -1.61 -22.80 -18.19
N THR A 151 -2.01 -23.03 -16.93
CA THR A 151 -1.23 -23.80 -15.95
C THR A 151 -2.06 -24.95 -15.35
N PRO A 152 -1.44 -26.01 -14.81
CA PRO A 152 -2.17 -27.13 -14.22
C PRO A 152 -2.84 -26.75 -12.89
N LYS A 153 -3.92 -27.45 -12.51
CA LYS A 153 -4.56 -27.32 -11.21
C LYS A 153 -3.78 -28.13 -10.16
N VAL A 154 -2.74 -27.53 -9.63
CA VAL A 154 -1.91 -28.08 -8.55
C VAL A 154 -1.66 -26.97 -7.53
N ALA A 155 -1.00 -27.27 -6.41
CA ALA A 155 -0.73 -26.29 -5.37
C ALA A 155 0.33 -25.25 -5.78
N TYR A 156 0.07 -24.55 -6.86
CA TYR A 156 0.86 -23.42 -7.40
C TYR A 156 0.14 -22.11 -7.18
N ARG A 157 0.92 -21.05 -6.97
CA ARG A 157 0.45 -19.66 -6.96
C ARG A 157 1.31 -18.83 -7.89
N PHE A 158 0.70 -18.04 -8.76
CA PHE A 158 1.42 -17.21 -9.74
C PHE A 158 1.12 -15.74 -9.50
N ALA A 159 2.13 -14.90 -9.70
CA ALA A 159 2.04 -13.44 -9.61
C ALA A 159 3.07 -12.76 -10.52
N ASP A 160 3.02 -11.45 -10.55
CA ASP A 160 4.07 -10.57 -11.07
C ASP A 160 4.46 -10.89 -12.53
N MET A 161 3.46 -10.95 -13.38
CA MET A 161 3.57 -11.42 -14.74
C MET A 161 4.07 -10.35 -15.71
N THR A 162 4.91 -10.77 -16.67
CA THR A 162 5.33 -10.00 -17.85
C THR A 162 5.23 -10.87 -19.09
N VAL A 163 4.51 -10.42 -20.11
CA VAL A 163 4.29 -11.18 -21.36
C VAL A 163 5.40 -10.90 -22.35
N ASP A 164 5.89 -11.96 -23.00
CA ASP A 164 6.71 -11.91 -24.20
C ASP A 164 5.85 -12.39 -25.39
N PRO A 165 5.30 -11.48 -26.18
CA PRO A 165 4.44 -11.87 -27.30
C PRO A 165 5.22 -12.49 -28.44
N VAL A 166 6.51 -12.19 -28.58
CA VAL A 166 7.36 -12.71 -29.68
C VAL A 166 7.66 -14.18 -29.45
N ARG A 167 8.00 -14.56 -28.20
CA ARG A 167 8.23 -15.97 -27.84
C ARG A 167 6.95 -16.72 -27.47
N GLY A 168 5.82 -16.03 -27.33
CA GLY A 168 4.55 -16.64 -26.95
C GLY A 168 4.55 -17.19 -25.53
N VAL A 169 5.21 -16.52 -24.60
CA VAL A 169 5.31 -16.93 -23.17
C VAL A 169 4.95 -15.80 -22.23
N VAL A 170 4.66 -16.15 -20.98
CA VAL A 170 4.58 -15.21 -19.86
C VAL A 170 5.65 -15.57 -18.83
N PHE A 171 6.50 -14.62 -18.48
CA PHE A 171 7.37 -14.69 -17.32
C PHE A 171 6.56 -14.38 -16.07
N ALA A 172 6.72 -15.19 -15.02
CA ALA A 172 5.94 -15.05 -13.80
C ALA A 172 6.72 -15.51 -12.57
N VAL A 173 6.38 -14.98 -11.42
CA VAL A 173 6.77 -15.54 -10.12
C VAL A 173 5.83 -16.71 -9.83
N LEU A 174 6.42 -17.88 -9.59
CA LEU A 174 5.75 -19.09 -9.13
C LEU A 174 6.11 -19.35 -7.68
N GLU A 175 5.11 -19.50 -6.83
CA GLU A 175 5.23 -20.04 -5.48
C GLU A 175 4.69 -21.47 -5.47
N ASP A 176 5.59 -22.43 -5.28
CA ASP A 176 5.34 -23.87 -5.38
C ASP A 176 5.11 -24.48 -4.00
N HIS A 177 3.87 -24.89 -3.73
CA HIS A 177 3.42 -25.53 -2.50
C HIS A 177 3.28 -27.06 -2.63
N THR A 178 3.78 -27.67 -3.69
CA THR A 178 3.68 -29.13 -3.89
C THR A 178 4.68 -29.92 -3.03
N GLY A 179 5.74 -29.25 -2.55
CA GLY A 179 6.74 -29.86 -1.68
C GLY A 179 6.21 -30.06 -0.25
N ALA A 180 6.53 -31.22 0.36
CA ALA A 180 6.04 -31.57 1.70
C ALA A 180 6.70 -30.76 2.84
N GLN A 181 7.82 -30.11 2.63
CA GLN A 181 8.64 -29.49 3.69
C GLN A 181 8.96 -28.00 3.50
N SER A 182 8.87 -27.45 2.28
CA SER A 182 9.16 -26.05 2.04
C SER A 182 8.47 -25.49 0.81
N VAL A 183 8.02 -24.24 0.91
CA VAL A 183 7.51 -23.47 -0.22
C VAL A 183 8.71 -22.95 -1.02
N ALA A 184 8.74 -23.22 -2.34
CA ALA A 184 9.79 -22.72 -3.23
C ALA A 184 9.26 -21.55 -4.09
N ASN A 185 10.02 -20.46 -4.18
CA ASN A 185 9.74 -19.35 -5.07
C ASN A 185 10.65 -19.44 -6.29
N LYS A 186 10.10 -19.27 -7.49
CA LYS A 186 10.80 -19.48 -8.76
C LYS A 186 10.41 -18.40 -9.76
N LEU A 187 11.34 -17.98 -10.58
CA LEU A 187 11.03 -17.27 -11.81
C LEU A 187 10.81 -18.30 -12.91
N VAL A 188 9.67 -18.24 -13.58
CA VAL A 188 9.29 -19.23 -14.59
C VAL A 188 8.85 -18.58 -15.90
N SER A 189 8.97 -19.35 -16.99
CA SER A 189 8.37 -19.05 -18.28
C SER A 189 7.24 -20.04 -18.53
N VAL A 190 6.03 -19.54 -18.81
CA VAL A 190 4.82 -20.32 -19.05
C VAL A 190 4.33 -20.09 -20.48
N PRO A 191 4.18 -21.15 -21.32
CA PRO A 191 3.69 -21.01 -22.69
C PRO A 191 2.25 -20.48 -22.75
N LEU A 192 2.01 -19.52 -23.66
CA LEU A 192 0.67 -18.95 -23.89
C LEU A 192 -0.24 -19.86 -24.72
N ASP A 193 0.26 -20.96 -25.30
CA ASP A 193 -0.52 -21.93 -26.07
C ASP A 193 -1.38 -22.86 -25.20
N GLY A 194 -1.18 -22.85 -23.88
CA GLY A 194 -1.90 -23.67 -22.91
C GLY A 194 -1.37 -25.11 -22.80
N SER A 195 -0.20 -25.41 -23.37
CA SER A 195 0.43 -26.72 -23.27
C SER A 195 0.75 -27.09 -21.82
N ALA A 196 1.18 -26.12 -21.00
CA ALA A 196 1.49 -26.34 -19.58
C ALA A 196 0.26 -26.63 -18.70
N ALA A 197 -0.96 -26.31 -19.16
CA ALA A 197 -2.18 -26.71 -18.46
C ALA A 197 -2.39 -28.23 -18.44
N ARG A 198 -1.79 -28.92 -19.38
CA ARG A 198 -1.88 -30.41 -19.53
C ARG A 198 -0.66 -31.10 -18.96
N GLU A 199 0.51 -30.47 -19.08
CA GLU A 199 1.80 -31.03 -18.70
C GLU A 199 2.65 -29.96 -18.01
N SER A 200 2.81 -30.08 -16.71
CA SER A 200 3.54 -29.10 -15.88
C SER A 200 5.02 -28.96 -16.24
N SER A 201 5.62 -29.97 -16.85
CA SER A 201 7.02 -29.91 -17.36
C SER A 201 7.24 -28.85 -18.44
N ASN A 202 6.15 -28.35 -19.09
CA ASN A 202 6.21 -27.23 -20.02
C ASN A 202 6.34 -25.86 -19.33
N ILE A 203 6.22 -25.81 -18.00
CA ILE A 203 6.60 -24.63 -17.22
C ILE A 203 8.12 -24.69 -17.05
N LYS A 204 8.82 -23.75 -17.66
CA LYS A 204 10.29 -23.69 -17.63
C LYS A 204 10.72 -22.86 -16.43
N VAL A 205 11.58 -23.40 -15.59
CA VAL A 205 12.21 -22.67 -14.48
C VAL A 205 13.43 -21.92 -15.00
N LEU A 206 13.46 -20.61 -14.80
CA LEU A 206 14.57 -19.74 -15.20
C LEU A 206 15.48 -19.40 -14.00
N TRP A 207 14.90 -19.28 -12.80
CA TRP A 207 15.64 -18.98 -11.56
C TRP A 207 14.98 -19.62 -10.34
N ASN A 208 15.78 -20.19 -9.45
CA ASN A 208 15.34 -20.81 -8.19
C ASN A 208 16.46 -20.90 -7.14
N GLU A 209 17.45 -20.03 -7.24
CA GLU A 209 18.64 -20.08 -6.37
C GLU A 209 18.44 -19.33 -5.06
N ASP A 210 17.45 -18.41 -5.01
CA ASP A 210 17.16 -17.58 -3.84
C ASP A 210 15.83 -17.98 -3.18
N ASP A 211 15.64 -17.53 -1.94
CA ASP A 211 14.37 -17.73 -1.21
C ASP A 211 13.19 -17.07 -1.92
N PHE A 212 13.41 -15.89 -2.53
CA PHE A 212 12.38 -15.09 -3.20
C PHE A 212 12.89 -14.47 -4.49
N VAL A 213 11.97 -14.30 -5.42
CA VAL A 213 12.18 -13.62 -6.69
C VAL A 213 10.96 -12.76 -7.01
N ALA A 214 11.17 -11.59 -7.63
CA ALA A 214 10.09 -10.68 -8.00
C ALA A 214 10.46 -9.76 -9.19
N SER A 215 9.48 -9.00 -9.65
CA SER A 215 9.62 -7.89 -10.60
C SER A 215 10.28 -8.26 -11.93
N PRO A 216 9.90 -9.37 -12.60
CA PRO A 216 10.42 -9.64 -13.92
C PRO A 216 10.01 -8.53 -14.89
N ALA A 217 11.03 -7.93 -15.55
CA ALA A 217 10.89 -6.84 -16.51
C ALA A 217 11.64 -7.17 -17.80
N LEU A 218 10.88 -7.38 -18.87
CA LEU A 218 11.40 -7.64 -20.22
C LEU A 218 11.74 -6.32 -20.90
N SER A 219 12.91 -6.20 -21.55
CA SER A 219 13.26 -5.05 -22.37
C SER A 219 12.32 -4.93 -23.58
N ASN A 220 12.17 -3.71 -24.15
CA ASN A 220 11.23 -3.49 -25.26
C ASN A 220 11.61 -4.30 -26.49
N ALA A 221 12.93 -4.48 -26.75
CA ALA A 221 13.44 -5.34 -27.81
C ALA A 221 13.30 -6.85 -27.49
N GLY A 222 12.89 -7.21 -26.26
CA GLY A 222 12.77 -8.61 -25.83
C GLY A 222 14.12 -9.32 -25.61
N GLU A 223 15.22 -8.58 -25.57
CA GLU A 223 16.58 -9.13 -25.52
C GLU A 223 17.07 -9.42 -24.10
N PHE A 224 16.55 -8.68 -23.10
CA PHE A 224 16.96 -8.79 -21.71
C PHE A 224 15.77 -8.98 -20.79
N LEU A 225 15.96 -9.78 -19.75
CA LEU A 225 15.07 -9.87 -18.59
C LEU A 225 15.81 -9.36 -17.36
N ALA A 226 15.25 -8.34 -16.69
CA ALA A 226 15.68 -7.91 -15.36
C ALA A 226 14.74 -8.49 -14.32
N PHE A 227 15.24 -8.79 -13.12
CA PHE A 227 14.44 -9.26 -11.97
C PHE A 227 15.18 -9.01 -10.67
N ILE A 228 14.48 -9.08 -9.54
CA ILE A 228 15.07 -8.95 -8.20
C ILE A 228 14.95 -10.24 -7.41
N THR A 229 15.93 -10.46 -6.51
CA THR A 229 15.92 -11.58 -5.55
C THR A 229 16.31 -11.11 -4.16
N TRP A 230 15.93 -11.89 -3.16
CA TRP A 230 16.43 -11.72 -1.79
C TRP A 230 16.30 -13.02 -1.00
N ASN A 231 17.02 -13.07 0.12
CA ASN A 231 17.06 -14.25 0.99
C ASN A 231 16.70 -13.86 2.43
N ARG A 232 16.06 -14.78 3.14
CA ARG A 232 15.85 -14.67 4.59
C ARG A 232 17.20 -14.54 5.32
N PRO A 233 17.26 -13.79 6.42
CA PRO A 233 16.15 -13.17 7.16
C PRO A 233 15.70 -11.81 6.60
N GLN A 234 16.28 -11.36 5.48
CA GLN A 234 16.00 -10.04 4.93
C GLN A 234 14.62 -9.96 4.27
N MET A 235 14.02 -8.78 4.35
CA MET A 235 12.87 -8.40 3.53
C MET A 235 13.37 -7.63 2.30
N ASN A 236 12.62 -7.66 1.20
CA ASN A 236 12.99 -6.96 -0.04
C ASN A 236 13.26 -5.45 0.13
N TRP A 237 12.68 -4.83 1.15
CA TRP A 237 12.95 -3.42 1.48
C TRP A 237 14.16 -3.21 2.41
N ASN A 238 14.76 -4.26 2.94
CA ASN A 238 16.02 -4.18 3.70
C ASN A 238 17.22 -4.47 2.79
N GLN A 239 17.14 -5.56 2.02
CA GLN A 239 18.15 -5.96 1.06
C GLN A 239 17.47 -6.70 -0.11
N ALA A 240 17.88 -6.40 -1.34
CA ALA A 240 17.54 -7.18 -2.52
C ALA A 240 18.65 -7.04 -3.57
N ALA A 241 18.86 -8.08 -4.38
CA ALA A 241 19.76 -8.08 -5.50
C ALA A 241 19.02 -7.81 -6.82
N LEU A 242 19.62 -7.03 -7.72
CA LEU A 242 19.13 -6.76 -9.07
C LEU A 242 19.90 -7.60 -10.07
N HIS A 243 19.20 -8.41 -10.82
CA HIS A 243 19.72 -9.29 -11.84
C HIS A 243 19.33 -8.82 -13.25
N VAL A 244 20.22 -9.06 -14.21
CA VAL A 244 19.95 -8.87 -15.63
C VAL A 244 20.48 -10.05 -16.40
N ALA A 245 19.67 -10.62 -17.29
CA ALA A 245 20.02 -11.75 -18.13
C ALA A 245 19.63 -11.48 -19.59
N PRO A 246 20.54 -11.59 -20.56
CA PRO A 246 20.19 -11.67 -21.95
C PRO A 246 19.46 -12.99 -22.23
N LEU A 247 18.44 -12.94 -23.08
CA LEU A 247 17.61 -14.09 -23.43
C LEU A 247 18.02 -14.71 -24.76
N THR A 248 18.04 -16.05 -24.83
CA THR A 248 18.09 -16.78 -26.11
C THR A 248 16.78 -16.59 -26.88
N PHE A 249 16.75 -17.07 -28.11
CA PHE A 249 15.51 -17.10 -28.91
C PHE A 249 14.42 -17.97 -28.25
N GLU A 250 14.82 -19.04 -27.56
CA GLU A 250 13.92 -19.94 -26.81
C GLU A 250 13.52 -19.41 -25.44
N GLY A 251 14.02 -18.23 -25.03
CA GLY A 251 13.72 -17.59 -23.77
C GLY A 251 14.49 -18.14 -22.55
N ASP A 252 15.63 -18.82 -22.80
CA ASP A 252 16.59 -19.17 -21.74
C ASP A 252 17.51 -17.99 -21.41
N PHE A 253 18.09 -18.00 -20.23
CA PHE A 253 19.20 -17.12 -19.94
C PHE A 253 20.43 -17.55 -20.76
N ALA A 254 20.87 -16.70 -21.67
CA ALA A 254 22.09 -16.93 -22.45
C ALA A 254 23.34 -16.61 -21.63
N ASP A 255 23.21 -15.71 -20.68
CA ASP A 255 24.22 -15.29 -19.69
C ASP A 255 23.46 -14.67 -18.49
N HIS A 256 24.18 -14.27 -17.45
CA HIS A 256 23.58 -13.65 -16.28
C HIS A 256 24.58 -12.69 -15.61
N MET A 257 24.07 -11.62 -15.04
CA MET A 257 24.82 -10.67 -14.23
C MET A 257 24.00 -10.19 -13.05
N VAL A 258 24.60 -10.18 -11.87
CA VAL A 258 24.10 -9.40 -10.73
C VAL A 258 24.57 -7.96 -10.92
N LEU A 259 23.64 -7.07 -11.17
CA LEU A 259 23.93 -5.65 -11.41
C LEU A 259 24.16 -4.89 -10.11
N LEU A 260 23.40 -5.24 -9.07
CA LEU A 260 23.49 -4.67 -7.73
C LEU A 260 23.21 -5.79 -6.71
N ASP A 261 24.12 -6.01 -5.79
CA ASP A 261 23.95 -6.86 -4.61
C ASP A 261 24.81 -6.28 -3.49
N ASP A 262 24.19 -5.50 -2.64
CA ASP A 262 24.81 -4.88 -1.48
C ASP A 262 23.97 -5.21 -0.24
N PRO A 263 24.55 -5.77 0.83
CA PRO A 263 23.81 -6.17 2.03
C PRO A 263 23.11 -5.02 2.75
N GLU A 264 23.49 -3.78 2.45
CA GLU A 264 22.89 -2.59 3.04
C GLU A 264 21.99 -1.83 2.05
N VAL A 265 21.64 -2.41 0.90
CA VAL A 265 20.85 -1.74 -0.14
C VAL A 265 19.63 -2.59 -0.49
N SER A 266 18.47 -1.93 -0.54
CA SER A 266 17.26 -2.45 -1.15
C SER A 266 17.14 -1.92 -2.56
N VAL A 267 16.87 -2.81 -3.52
CA VAL A 267 16.58 -2.47 -4.91
C VAL A 267 15.19 -2.99 -5.30
N THR A 268 14.44 -2.20 -6.07
CA THR A 268 13.07 -2.54 -6.46
C THR A 268 12.68 -1.90 -7.79
N GLN A 269 11.55 -2.36 -8.35
CA GLN A 269 10.89 -1.78 -9.52
C GLN A 269 11.79 -1.67 -10.76
N PRO A 270 12.55 -2.70 -11.18
CA PRO A 270 13.27 -2.63 -12.45
C PRO A 270 12.28 -2.46 -13.61
N ARG A 271 12.55 -1.49 -14.50
CA ARG A 271 11.77 -1.20 -15.71
C ARG A 271 12.68 -0.69 -16.80
N TRP A 272 12.34 -0.97 -18.03
CA TRP A 272 13.10 -0.50 -19.18
C TRP A 272 12.55 0.83 -19.69
N SER A 273 13.44 1.80 -19.96
CA SER A 273 13.07 3.01 -20.67
C SER A 273 12.75 2.68 -22.14
N LEU A 274 12.08 3.60 -22.84
CA LEU A 274 11.75 3.40 -24.27
C LEU A 274 13.00 3.17 -25.15
N ASP A 275 14.18 3.59 -24.69
CA ASP A 275 15.48 3.37 -25.34
C ASP A 275 16.25 2.15 -24.78
N ASP A 276 15.56 1.22 -24.14
CA ASP A 276 16.12 0.00 -23.55
C ASP A 276 17.30 0.24 -22.58
N ASN A 277 17.22 1.31 -21.78
CA ASN A 277 18.04 1.47 -20.59
C ASN A 277 17.27 1.02 -19.37
N LEU A 278 17.95 0.37 -18.42
CA LEU A 278 17.29 -0.12 -17.21
C LEU A 278 17.18 0.99 -16.16
N ILE A 279 15.96 1.24 -15.74
CA ILE A 279 15.65 2.12 -14.62
C ILE A 279 15.29 1.24 -13.41
N HIS A 280 15.73 1.63 -12.22
CA HIS A 280 15.34 0.97 -10.97
C HIS A 280 15.30 1.99 -9.82
N VAL A 281 14.72 1.61 -8.71
CA VAL A 281 14.80 2.35 -7.47
C VAL A 281 15.72 1.60 -6.52
N ASP A 282 16.71 2.28 -5.93
CA ASP A 282 17.47 1.74 -4.81
C ASP A 282 17.69 2.79 -3.71
N ASP A 283 18.06 2.33 -2.51
CA ASP A 283 18.22 3.20 -1.35
C ASP A 283 19.67 3.37 -0.88
N SER A 284 20.65 3.14 -1.77
CA SER A 284 22.10 3.31 -1.51
C SER A 284 22.48 4.72 -1.06
N SER A 285 21.68 5.72 -1.45
CA SER A 285 21.85 7.12 -0.99
C SER A 285 21.27 7.39 0.41
N GLY A 286 20.68 6.39 1.06
CA GLY A 286 19.84 6.55 2.27
C GLY A 286 18.37 6.88 1.98
N TRP A 287 18.02 7.07 0.71
CA TRP A 287 16.67 7.34 0.22
C TRP A 287 16.39 6.50 -1.02
N ALA A 288 15.17 6.03 -1.17
CA ALA A 288 14.74 5.24 -2.33
C ALA A 288 14.70 6.13 -3.58
N ASN A 289 15.84 6.31 -4.23
CA ASN A 289 16.01 7.16 -5.40
C ASN A 289 15.99 6.37 -6.72
N LEU A 290 15.75 7.07 -7.83
CA LEU A 290 15.75 6.50 -9.17
C LEU A 290 17.17 6.48 -9.74
N TYR A 291 17.55 5.33 -10.32
CA TYR A 291 18.82 5.10 -10.98
C TYR A 291 18.59 4.63 -12.41
N ARG A 292 19.54 4.95 -13.29
CA ARG A 292 19.55 4.52 -14.68
C ARG A 292 20.84 3.81 -15.00
N THR A 293 20.72 2.62 -15.60
CA THR A 293 21.83 1.85 -16.14
C THR A 293 21.75 1.86 -17.66
N GLU A 294 22.84 2.30 -18.28
CA GLU A 294 23.01 2.43 -19.72
C GLU A 294 24.10 1.47 -20.20
N GLY A 295 24.16 1.21 -21.52
CA GLY A 295 25.24 0.48 -22.15
C GLY A 295 24.92 -0.98 -22.47
N PHE A 296 23.65 -1.35 -22.54
CA PHE A 296 23.18 -2.67 -22.98
C PHE A 296 23.38 -2.87 -24.48
N VAL A 297 24.62 -2.71 -24.95
CA VAL A 297 24.96 -2.78 -26.39
C VAL A 297 25.73 -4.07 -26.66
N GLY A 298 25.39 -4.74 -27.78
CA GLY A 298 26.13 -5.91 -28.26
C GLY A 298 25.69 -7.24 -27.66
N ALA A 299 24.68 -7.25 -26.77
CA ALA A 299 24.11 -8.48 -26.23
C ALA A 299 23.20 -9.24 -27.23
N ASN A 300 22.78 -8.57 -28.30
CA ASN A 300 21.95 -9.13 -29.35
C ASN A 300 22.74 -9.99 -30.38
N THR A 301 24.03 -10.16 -30.18
CA THR A 301 24.85 -11.06 -31.01
C THR A 301 25.36 -12.23 -30.19
N ALA A 302 25.33 -13.43 -30.73
CA ALA A 302 25.90 -14.62 -30.10
C ALA A 302 27.37 -14.39 -29.66
N GLN A 303 28.11 -13.60 -30.43
CA GLN A 303 29.51 -13.25 -30.14
C GLN A 303 29.61 -12.26 -28.96
N GLY A 304 28.72 -11.26 -28.87
CA GLY A 304 28.70 -10.28 -27.76
C GLY A 304 28.28 -10.90 -26.44
N ILE A 305 27.35 -11.87 -26.46
CA ILE A 305 26.96 -12.67 -25.29
C ILE A 305 28.13 -13.57 -24.87
N ALA A 306 28.71 -14.34 -25.81
CA ALA A 306 29.80 -15.27 -25.51
C ALA A 306 31.05 -14.57 -25.00
N SER A 307 31.36 -13.34 -25.44
CA SER A 307 32.52 -12.57 -24.96
C SER A 307 32.26 -11.90 -23.59
N GLY A 308 31.00 -11.78 -23.14
CA GLY A 308 30.64 -11.05 -21.94
C GLY A 308 30.88 -9.52 -22.04
N ASP A 309 31.15 -9.01 -23.24
CA ASP A 309 31.51 -7.60 -23.45
C ASP A 309 30.37 -6.65 -23.09
N TRP A 310 29.10 -7.09 -23.19
CA TRP A 310 27.94 -6.32 -22.79
C TRP A 310 28.00 -5.87 -21.32
N LYS A 311 28.57 -6.68 -20.43
CA LYS A 311 28.72 -6.35 -18.98
C LYS A 311 29.71 -5.20 -18.75
N LYS A 312 30.73 -5.07 -19.59
CA LYS A 312 31.81 -4.07 -19.41
C LYS A 312 31.37 -2.63 -19.70
N ASN A 313 30.31 -2.47 -20.49
CA ASN A 313 29.82 -1.16 -20.95
C ASN A 313 28.75 -0.59 -20.03
N LEU A 314 28.22 -1.37 -19.10
CA LEU A 314 27.17 -0.92 -18.20
C LEU A 314 27.65 0.20 -17.28
N ARG A 315 26.86 1.25 -17.19
CA ARG A 315 27.11 2.40 -16.32
C ARG A 315 25.81 2.80 -15.63
N THR A 316 25.82 2.72 -14.31
CA THR A 316 24.70 3.12 -13.46
C THR A 316 24.94 4.52 -12.90
N ARG A 317 23.92 5.37 -12.93
CA ARG A 317 23.93 6.69 -12.31
C ARG A 317 22.60 7.00 -11.64
N ALA A 318 22.63 7.76 -10.55
CA ALA A 318 21.42 8.34 -9.97
C ALA A 318 20.81 9.36 -10.93
N LEU A 319 19.48 9.33 -11.10
CA LEU A 319 18.77 10.30 -11.91
C LEU A 319 18.51 11.60 -11.14
N HIS A 320 17.97 11.50 -9.93
CA HIS A 320 17.62 12.65 -9.10
C HIS A 320 17.96 12.37 -7.62
N PRO A 321 19.25 12.45 -7.21
CA PRO A 321 19.64 12.23 -5.82
C PRO A 321 18.99 13.28 -4.91
N SER A 322 18.18 12.84 -3.95
CA SER A 322 17.42 13.75 -3.09
C SER A 322 16.88 13.04 -1.85
N GLN A 323 16.40 13.83 -0.88
CA GLN A 323 15.67 13.31 0.29
C GLN A 323 14.20 13.01 -0.05
N LYS A 324 13.97 12.37 -1.18
CA LYS A 324 12.66 11.92 -1.66
C LYS A 324 12.65 10.40 -1.79
N ALA A 325 11.57 9.76 -1.38
CA ALA A 325 11.39 8.33 -1.55
C ALA A 325 10.48 8.03 -2.74
N PHE A 326 11.05 7.49 -3.82
CA PHE A 326 10.34 7.07 -5.02
C PHE A 326 9.82 5.63 -4.92
N SER A 327 9.87 5.01 -3.76
CA SER A 327 9.32 3.69 -3.51
C SER A 327 8.77 3.58 -2.08
N ALA A 328 7.95 2.56 -1.87
CA ALA A 328 7.50 2.11 -0.57
C ALA A 328 7.77 0.60 -0.45
N PRO A 329 7.82 0.02 0.77
CA PRO A 329 7.98 -1.42 0.96
C PRO A 329 6.96 -2.24 0.18
N GLU A 330 7.44 -3.17 -0.61
CA GLU A 330 6.61 -4.03 -1.44
C GLU A 330 6.09 -5.23 -0.66
N TRP A 331 5.14 -4.99 0.24
CA TRP A 331 4.33 -6.05 0.85
C TRP A 331 3.54 -6.84 -0.20
N ARG A 332 3.23 -6.20 -1.31
CA ARG A 332 2.53 -6.77 -2.45
C ARG A 332 3.33 -6.56 -3.70
N LEU A 333 3.40 -7.59 -4.52
CA LEU A 333 4.12 -7.55 -5.78
C LEU A 333 3.52 -6.56 -6.77
N GLY A 334 4.39 -5.98 -7.61
CA GLY A 334 4.04 -5.17 -8.76
C GLY A 334 3.65 -3.73 -8.46
N LEU A 335 4.06 -3.19 -7.31
CA LEU A 335 4.05 -1.75 -7.08
C LEU A 335 5.04 -1.09 -8.05
N HIS A 336 4.64 0.03 -8.64
CA HIS A 336 5.53 0.90 -9.39
C HIS A 336 5.09 2.34 -9.24
N SER A 337 6.05 3.19 -8.89
CA SER A 337 5.86 4.60 -8.61
C SER A 337 6.21 5.49 -9.79
N TYR A 338 6.72 4.93 -10.88
CA TYR A 338 7.12 5.65 -12.08
C TYR A 338 6.83 4.86 -13.35
N ASP A 339 6.78 5.56 -14.49
CA ASP A 339 6.67 5.00 -15.83
C ASP A 339 7.31 5.91 -16.86
N ASN A 340 7.51 5.42 -18.10
CA ASN A 340 7.97 6.24 -19.20
C ASN A 340 6.89 7.24 -19.59
N LEU A 341 7.20 8.54 -19.53
CA LEU A 341 6.30 9.59 -20.01
C LEU A 341 6.47 9.79 -21.52
N ASP A 342 7.71 9.86 -21.95
CA ASP A 342 8.17 9.90 -23.33
C ASP A 342 9.65 9.43 -23.39
N HIS A 343 10.35 9.61 -24.54
CA HIS A 343 11.75 9.21 -24.70
C HIS A 343 12.72 9.95 -23.78
N ASP A 344 12.37 11.17 -23.36
CA ASP A 344 13.25 12.05 -22.58
C ASP A 344 12.86 12.14 -21.10
N HIS A 345 11.66 11.65 -20.72
CA HIS A 345 11.11 11.86 -19.38
C HIS A 345 10.49 10.59 -18.79
N LEU A 346 10.61 10.47 -17.46
CA LEU A 346 9.77 9.61 -16.65
C LEU A 346 8.69 10.44 -15.97
N VAL A 347 7.48 9.91 -15.83
CA VAL A 347 6.55 10.36 -14.80
C VAL A 347 6.84 9.57 -13.51
N ALA A 348 6.92 10.27 -12.38
CA ALA A 348 7.23 9.64 -11.10
C ALA A 348 6.43 10.23 -9.94
N GLY A 349 6.03 9.35 -9.01
CA GLY A 349 5.47 9.71 -7.72
C GLY A 349 6.50 9.51 -6.61
N TRP A 350 6.51 10.37 -5.61
CA TRP A 350 7.41 10.26 -4.46
C TRP A 350 6.75 10.74 -3.18
N SER A 351 7.38 10.42 -2.05
CA SER A 351 7.07 11.03 -0.75
C SER A 351 8.27 11.81 -0.21
N GLU A 352 7.99 12.90 0.52
CA GLU A 352 8.95 13.75 1.22
C GLU A 352 8.27 14.24 2.51
N ASP A 353 8.82 13.89 3.66
CA ASP A 353 8.30 14.29 4.98
C ASP A 353 6.79 14.02 5.18
N GLY A 354 6.30 12.91 4.64
CA GLY A 354 4.88 12.52 4.70
C GLY A 354 3.98 13.16 3.64
N HIS A 355 4.51 14.10 2.83
CA HIS A 355 3.82 14.65 1.67
C HIS A 355 4.07 13.76 0.45
N PHE A 356 3.05 13.57 -0.36
CA PHE A 356 3.15 12.82 -1.61
C PHE A 356 2.96 13.75 -2.80
N ALA A 357 3.79 13.60 -3.81
CA ALA A 357 3.78 14.43 -5.01
C ALA A 357 4.00 13.59 -6.28
N LEU A 358 3.67 14.16 -7.42
CA LEU A 358 3.82 13.60 -8.75
C LEU A 358 4.51 14.62 -9.66
N GLY A 359 5.29 14.15 -10.62
CA GLY A 359 5.94 15.05 -11.58
C GLY A 359 6.70 14.31 -12.66
N ALA A 360 7.45 15.03 -13.46
CA ALA A 360 8.30 14.52 -14.51
C ALA A 360 9.79 14.65 -14.16
N ILE A 361 10.58 13.62 -14.50
CA ILE A 361 12.04 13.63 -14.36
C ILE A 361 12.66 13.49 -15.73
N ARG A 362 13.54 14.41 -16.10
CA ARG A 362 14.31 14.32 -17.33
C ARG A 362 15.41 13.26 -17.23
N LEU A 363 15.48 12.40 -18.23
CA LEU A 363 16.43 11.28 -18.26
C LEU A 363 17.88 11.71 -18.52
N ASP A 364 18.12 12.83 -19.19
CA ASP A 364 19.47 13.33 -19.52
C ASP A 364 20.19 13.96 -18.32
N ASN A 365 19.50 14.79 -17.54
CA ASN A 365 20.08 15.61 -16.48
C ASN A 365 19.45 15.44 -15.09
N GLY A 366 18.38 14.65 -14.96
CA GLY A 366 17.68 14.38 -13.71
C GLY A 366 16.86 15.56 -13.17
N GLN A 367 16.58 16.58 -13.98
CA GLN A 367 15.74 17.69 -13.56
C GLN A 367 14.33 17.20 -13.25
N LEU A 368 13.85 17.50 -12.03
CA LEU A 368 12.51 17.18 -11.57
C LEU A 368 11.59 18.38 -11.73
N GLU A 369 10.47 18.19 -12.37
CA GLU A 369 9.34 19.11 -12.45
C GLU A 369 8.16 18.54 -11.64
N THR A 370 7.73 19.27 -10.60
CA THR A 370 6.56 18.86 -9.79
C THR A 370 5.28 19.36 -10.43
N TRP A 371 4.25 18.52 -10.46
CA TRP A 371 2.94 18.84 -11.01
C TRP A 371 1.91 19.13 -9.92
N GLU A 372 1.32 20.31 -9.99
CA GLU A 372 0.26 20.77 -9.07
C GLU A 372 -1.13 20.25 -9.54
N THR A 373 -1.34 18.95 -9.49
CA THR A 373 -2.58 18.33 -9.97
C THR A 373 -3.71 18.30 -8.94
N GLY A 374 -3.40 18.58 -7.67
CA GLY A 374 -4.32 18.39 -6.54
C GLY A 374 -4.52 16.92 -6.13
N TRP A 375 -3.75 15.99 -6.72
CA TRP A 375 -3.81 14.56 -6.44
C TRP A 375 -2.43 14.02 -6.06
N ALA A 376 -2.39 13.17 -5.05
CA ALA A 376 -1.20 12.52 -4.53
C ALA A 376 -1.18 11.03 -4.92
N PRO A 377 -0.07 10.48 -5.44
CA PRO A 377 0.04 9.06 -5.76
C PRO A 377 -0.25 8.19 -4.53
N ALA A 378 -1.14 7.22 -4.66
CA ALA A 378 -1.53 6.27 -3.61
C ALA A 378 -1.32 4.81 -4.03
N GLY A 379 -0.77 4.58 -5.19
CA GLY A 379 -0.49 3.27 -5.78
C GLY A 379 0.27 3.41 -7.08
N ASN A 380 0.02 2.48 -8.00
CA ASN A 380 0.73 2.44 -9.27
C ASN A 380 0.54 3.70 -10.10
N VAL A 381 1.64 4.19 -10.66
CA VAL A 381 1.68 5.23 -11.70
C VAL A 381 1.91 4.53 -13.03
N CYS A 382 1.02 4.71 -13.99
CA CYS A 382 1.10 4.11 -15.33
C CYS A 382 1.04 5.21 -16.39
N CYS A 383 1.74 5.01 -17.50
CA CYS A 383 1.71 5.94 -18.62
C CYS A 383 1.68 5.16 -19.94
N ASP A 384 0.93 5.68 -20.90
CA ASP A 384 0.96 5.24 -22.29
C ASP A 384 0.70 6.46 -23.19
N ASP A 385 1.62 6.74 -24.09
CA ASP A 385 1.61 7.89 -25.02
C ASP A 385 1.29 9.23 -24.32
N GLY A 386 2.00 9.54 -23.22
CA GLY A 386 1.83 10.77 -22.44
C GLY A 386 0.56 10.83 -21.58
N ARG A 387 -0.32 9.85 -21.66
CA ARG A 387 -1.52 9.71 -20.83
C ARG A 387 -1.19 8.98 -19.53
N VAL A 388 -1.07 9.73 -18.45
CA VAL A 388 -0.76 9.20 -17.13
C VAL A 388 -2.05 8.77 -16.42
N VAL A 389 -2.08 7.57 -15.87
CA VAL A 389 -3.18 7.06 -15.05
C VAL A 389 -2.62 6.47 -13.77
N LEU A 390 -3.20 6.85 -12.65
CA LEU A 390 -2.71 6.40 -11.35
C LEU A 390 -3.84 6.20 -10.35
N LEU A 391 -3.58 5.37 -9.34
CA LEU A 391 -4.35 5.41 -8.11
C LEU A 391 -3.86 6.58 -7.27
N ALA A 392 -4.75 7.51 -6.96
CA ALA A 392 -4.43 8.73 -6.23
C ALA A 392 -5.46 9.04 -5.15
N ASP A 393 -5.07 9.85 -4.18
CA ASP A 393 -5.95 10.46 -3.18
C ASP A 393 -5.63 11.95 -3.04
N SER A 394 -6.43 12.67 -2.28
CA SER A 394 -6.12 14.02 -1.82
C SER A 394 -6.68 14.22 -0.42
N GLU A 395 -6.39 15.35 0.21
CA GLU A 395 -6.94 15.66 1.53
C GLU A 395 -8.47 15.81 1.53
N GLN A 396 -9.09 16.02 0.36
CA GLN A 396 -10.53 16.27 0.22
C GLN A 396 -11.26 15.26 -0.67
N GLU A 397 -10.54 14.40 -1.37
CA GLU A 397 -11.12 13.39 -2.27
C GLU A 397 -10.62 12.00 -1.87
N PRO A 398 -11.49 11.00 -1.85
CA PRO A 398 -11.11 9.63 -1.52
C PRO A 398 -10.24 9.02 -2.62
N ALA A 399 -9.60 7.90 -2.30
CA ALA A 399 -8.83 7.14 -3.25
C ALA A 399 -9.59 6.94 -4.56
N SER A 400 -8.95 7.29 -5.66
CA SER A 400 -9.57 7.34 -6.99
C SER A 400 -8.58 6.92 -8.06
N ILE A 401 -9.06 6.39 -9.16
CA ILE A 401 -8.29 6.28 -10.39
C ILE A 401 -8.41 7.62 -11.10
N VAL A 402 -7.28 8.25 -11.32
CA VAL A 402 -7.17 9.58 -11.92
C VAL A 402 -6.35 9.49 -13.18
N GLN A 403 -6.84 10.10 -14.25
CA GLN A 403 -6.09 10.33 -15.48
C GLN A 403 -5.57 11.75 -15.51
N ILE A 404 -4.31 11.91 -15.88
CA ILE A 404 -3.68 13.21 -16.15
C ILE A 404 -3.27 13.24 -17.61
N LEU A 405 -3.75 14.25 -18.32
CA LEU A 405 -3.42 14.52 -19.70
C LEU A 405 -3.29 16.04 -19.85
N ASP A 406 -2.22 16.53 -20.45
CA ASP A 406 -1.94 17.97 -20.62
C ASP A 406 -2.05 18.74 -19.27
N ALA A 407 -1.46 18.20 -18.22
CA ALA A 407 -1.47 18.70 -16.85
C ALA A 407 -2.89 18.83 -16.22
N LYS A 408 -3.92 18.27 -16.87
CA LYS A 408 -5.30 18.27 -16.36
C LYS A 408 -5.69 16.91 -15.79
N ALA A 409 -6.06 16.90 -14.50
CA ALA A 409 -6.53 15.72 -13.82
C ALA A 409 -8.03 15.49 -14.08
N THR A 410 -8.40 14.26 -14.38
CA THR A 410 -9.78 13.79 -14.55
C THR A 410 -9.99 12.51 -13.75
N VAL A 411 -11.01 12.48 -12.90
CA VAL A 411 -11.35 11.28 -12.12
C VAL A 411 -12.07 10.27 -13.03
N ILE A 412 -11.48 9.08 -13.14
CA ILE A 412 -12.06 7.95 -13.86
C ILE A 412 -13.01 7.17 -12.95
N ARG A 413 -12.56 6.86 -11.73
CA ARG A 413 -13.31 6.04 -10.78
C ARG A 413 -12.97 6.43 -9.35
N ARG A 414 -13.98 6.69 -8.52
CA ARG A 414 -13.81 6.83 -7.07
C ARG A 414 -14.00 5.50 -6.36
N ALA A 415 -13.21 5.25 -5.32
CA ALA A 415 -13.39 4.09 -4.44
C ALA A 415 -14.73 4.17 -3.68
N ILE A 416 -15.13 5.39 -3.34
CA ILE A 416 -16.41 5.70 -2.72
C ILE A 416 -16.80 7.14 -3.10
N GLU A 417 -18.08 7.39 -3.29
CA GLU A 417 -18.58 8.77 -3.37
C GLU A 417 -18.61 9.36 -1.96
N SER A 418 -17.82 10.43 -1.73
CA SER A 418 -17.83 11.09 -0.42
C SER A 418 -19.18 11.77 -0.18
N PRO A 419 -19.89 11.42 0.89
CA PRO A 419 -21.14 12.08 1.25
C PRO A 419 -20.92 13.39 2.00
N LEU A 420 -19.65 13.68 2.38
CA LEU A 420 -19.31 14.83 3.20
C LEU A 420 -19.13 16.09 2.34
N PRO A 421 -19.79 17.20 2.70
CA PRO A 421 -19.42 18.50 2.19
C PRO A 421 -18.02 18.88 2.69
N LYS A 422 -17.35 19.78 1.95
CA LYS A 422 -15.97 20.17 2.28
C LYS A 422 -15.81 20.73 3.69
N GLU A 423 -16.84 21.39 4.18
CA GLU A 423 -16.89 22.01 5.52
C GLU A 423 -16.92 20.97 6.65
N ASP A 424 -17.25 19.71 6.35
CA ASP A 424 -17.23 18.59 7.29
C ASP A 424 -15.92 17.77 7.22
N ILE A 425 -15.01 18.10 6.29
CA ILE A 425 -13.76 17.39 6.14
C ILE A 425 -12.67 18.02 7.03
N SER A 426 -12.14 17.22 7.95
CA SER A 426 -10.97 17.59 8.74
C SER A 426 -9.70 17.36 7.92
N SER A 427 -8.98 18.44 7.64
CA SER A 427 -7.67 18.37 6.94
C SER A 427 -6.54 18.03 7.91
N PRO A 428 -5.47 17.36 7.46
CA PRO A 428 -4.33 17.00 8.27
C PRO A 428 -3.52 18.23 8.70
N GLN A 429 -3.09 18.23 9.96
CA GLN A 429 -2.01 19.07 10.43
C GLN A 429 -0.76 18.19 10.53
N PHE A 430 0.25 18.46 9.71
CA PHE A 430 1.52 17.74 9.74
C PHE A 430 2.25 18.11 11.04
N LEU A 431 2.58 17.11 11.84
CA LEU A 431 3.27 17.29 13.11
C LEU A 431 4.63 16.62 13.10
N THR A 432 5.56 17.31 13.74
CA THR A 432 6.87 16.79 14.09
C THR A 432 7.12 17.09 15.57
N TRP A 433 7.59 16.09 16.31
CA TRP A 433 7.93 16.26 17.73
C TRP A 433 9.22 15.53 18.07
N LYS A 434 9.77 15.85 19.24
CA LYS A 434 10.98 15.20 19.74
C LYS A 434 10.63 14.27 20.90
N ASN A 435 11.23 13.11 20.89
CA ASN A 435 11.27 12.21 22.01
C ASN A 435 12.23 12.69 23.12
N THR A 436 12.21 11.99 24.25
CA THR A 436 13.10 12.25 25.37
C THR A 436 14.57 12.07 25.05
N ASP A 437 14.89 11.21 24.08
CA ASP A 437 16.25 10.99 23.55
C ASP A 437 16.67 12.03 22.49
N GLY A 438 15.78 12.97 22.16
CA GLY A 438 16.00 14.01 21.13
C GLY A 438 15.72 13.56 19.70
N SER A 439 15.36 12.30 19.46
CA SER A 439 14.96 11.80 18.15
C SER A 439 13.66 12.44 17.67
N VAL A 440 13.51 12.54 16.34
CA VAL A 440 12.36 13.18 15.70
C VAL A 440 11.32 12.13 15.34
N CYS A 441 10.05 12.44 15.59
CA CYS A 441 8.91 11.65 15.21
C CYS A 441 7.93 12.45 14.36
N HIS A 442 7.12 11.79 13.56
CA HIS A 442 6.20 12.38 12.62
C HIS A 442 4.77 11.87 12.81
N GLY A 443 3.80 12.64 12.34
CA GLY A 443 2.40 12.22 12.35
C GLY A 443 1.46 13.27 11.80
N PHE A 444 0.19 12.92 11.77
CA PHE A 444 -0.88 13.80 11.31
C PHE A 444 -1.91 13.99 12.41
N PHE A 445 -2.25 15.23 12.69
CA PHE A 445 -3.29 15.57 13.65
C PHE A 445 -4.51 16.14 12.95
N PHE A 446 -5.68 15.61 13.29
CA PHE A 446 -6.96 16.00 12.73
C PHE A 446 -7.86 16.52 13.83
N VAL A 447 -8.34 17.74 13.69
CA VAL A 447 -9.24 18.35 14.65
C VAL A 447 -10.70 17.93 14.39
N PRO A 448 -11.56 17.91 15.42
CA PRO A 448 -13.00 17.73 15.22
C PRO A 448 -13.54 18.79 14.26
N THR A 449 -14.26 18.35 13.21
CA THR A 449 -14.78 19.25 12.17
C THR A 449 -16.24 18.90 11.85
N SER A 450 -17.12 19.90 11.87
CA SER A 450 -18.52 19.73 11.49
C SER A 450 -19.14 21.06 11.04
N ALA A 451 -19.89 21.03 9.94
CA ALA A 451 -20.73 22.16 9.49
C ALA A 451 -21.97 22.41 10.36
N SER A 452 -22.25 21.55 11.33
CA SER A 452 -23.46 21.62 12.17
C SER A 452 -23.17 21.80 13.65
N PHE A 453 -22.00 21.36 14.12
CA PHE A 453 -21.65 21.33 15.54
C PHE A 453 -20.33 22.03 15.85
N LYS A 454 -20.23 22.55 17.05
CA LYS A 454 -18.97 22.96 17.70
C LYS A 454 -18.97 22.57 19.16
N GLY A 455 -17.80 22.33 19.70
CA GLY A 455 -17.62 22.05 21.13
C GLY A 455 -17.84 23.27 22.02
N PRO A 456 -18.10 23.07 23.32
CA PRO A 456 -18.11 24.16 24.30
C PRO A 456 -16.75 24.87 24.35
N LYS A 457 -16.75 26.19 24.54
CA LYS A 457 -15.55 27.04 24.40
C LYS A 457 -14.35 26.65 25.29
N ARG A 458 -14.61 26.02 26.44
CA ARG A 458 -13.56 25.64 27.41
C ARG A 458 -13.19 24.17 27.38
N ASP A 459 -14.01 23.36 26.70
CA ASP A 459 -13.79 21.92 26.62
C ASP A 459 -12.74 21.59 25.57
N LYS A 460 -12.09 20.45 25.75
CA LYS A 460 -11.15 19.87 24.80
C LYS A 460 -11.74 18.60 24.21
N PRO A 461 -11.43 18.27 22.96
CA PRO A 461 -11.91 17.03 22.36
C PRO A 461 -11.21 15.80 22.97
N PRO A 462 -11.92 14.68 23.08
CA PRO A 462 -11.29 13.39 23.32
C PRO A 462 -10.38 13.06 22.12
N LEU A 463 -9.29 12.33 22.38
CA LEU A 463 -8.30 11.94 21.38
C LEU A 463 -8.40 10.45 21.05
N ILE A 464 -8.37 10.13 19.78
CA ILE A 464 -8.14 8.78 19.26
C ILE A 464 -6.74 8.76 18.61
N VAL A 465 -5.85 7.95 19.13
CA VAL A 465 -4.51 7.73 18.57
C VAL A 465 -4.56 6.51 17.67
N THR A 466 -4.14 6.64 16.43
CA THR A 466 -4.09 5.54 15.47
C THR A 466 -2.65 5.11 15.22
N VAL A 467 -2.39 3.83 15.39
CA VAL A 467 -1.12 3.19 15.07
C VAL A 467 -1.30 2.31 13.83
N HIS A 468 -0.50 2.55 12.79
CA HIS A 468 -0.59 1.78 11.55
C HIS A 468 -0.07 0.35 11.70
N ASP A 469 -0.49 -0.52 10.81
CA ASP A 469 -0.01 -1.90 10.68
C ASP A 469 1.32 -2.00 9.90
N GLY A 470 1.85 -3.19 9.82
CA GLY A 470 3.05 -3.50 9.05
C GLY A 470 4.12 -4.20 9.90
N PRO A 471 4.94 -3.54 10.75
CA PRO A 471 5.03 -2.12 11.06
C PRO A 471 5.80 -1.29 10.02
N THR A 472 6.50 -1.91 9.05
CA THR A 472 7.19 -1.22 7.95
C THR A 472 6.15 -0.70 6.93
N SER A 473 5.48 0.39 7.28
CA SER A 473 4.40 1.05 6.57
C SER A 473 4.35 2.53 6.97
N ALA A 474 3.30 3.27 6.61
CA ALA A 474 3.04 4.63 7.12
C ALA A 474 1.57 5.00 6.98
N ASN A 475 1.09 5.86 7.88
CA ASN A 475 -0.14 6.62 7.68
C ASN A 475 0.04 7.67 6.57
N ARG A 476 -1.03 7.98 5.86
CA ARG A 476 -1.08 8.97 4.78
C ARG A 476 -2.06 10.10 5.10
N ALA A 477 -1.76 11.28 4.58
CA ALA A 477 -2.58 12.48 4.77
C ALA A 477 -3.89 12.48 3.95
N GLY A 478 -4.01 11.63 2.93
CA GLY A 478 -5.18 11.55 2.05
C GLY A 478 -6.51 11.31 2.79
N LEU A 479 -7.62 11.67 2.14
CA LEU A 479 -8.95 11.55 2.72
C LEU A 479 -9.26 10.09 3.07
N ASN A 480 -9.41 9.84 4.36
CA ASN A 480 -9.86 8.57 4.91
C ASN A 480 -11.20 8.76 5.60
N LEU A 481 -12.27 8.16 5.07
CA LEU A 481 -13.61 8.34 5.60
C LEU A 481 -13.81 7.70 6.98
N GLU A 482 -13.03 6.69 7.35
CA GLU A 482 -13.02 6.16 8.72
C GLU A 482 -12.46 7.20 9.71
N ARG A 483 -11.41 7.93 9.33
CA ARG A 483 -10.88 9.08 10.11
C ARG A 483 -11.91 10.19 10.22
N GLN A 484 -12.58 10.53 9.11
CA GLN A 484 -13.67 11.53 9.12
C GLN A 484 -14.88 11.08 9.94
N TYR A 485 -15.13 9.78 10.05
CA TYR A 485 -16.15 9.24 10.93
C TYR A 485 -15.95 9.67 12.40
N TRP A 486 -14.68 9.70 12.84
CA TRP A 486 -14.32 10.16 14.18
C TRP A 486 -14.38 11.67 14.30
N THR A 487 -13.75 12.41 13.40
CA THR A 487 -13.66 13.88 13.48
C THR A 487 -15.02 14.55 13.38
N ASN A 488 -15.93 14.02 12.55
CA ASN A 488 -17.31 14.52 12.46
C ASN A 488 -18.16 14.24 13.72
N ARG A 489 -17.70 13.37 14.59
CA ARG A 489 -18.37 13.07 15.87
C ARG A 489 -17.77 13.80 17.07
N GLY A 490 -16.82 14.70 16.80
CA GLY A 490 -16.20 15.52 17.82
C GLY A 490 -14.98 14.87 18.49
N PHE A 491 -14.35 13.87 17.86
CA PHE A 491 -13.09 13.32 18.31
C PHE A 491 -11.94 13.98 17.54
N ALA A 492 -10.84 14.29 18.22
CA ALA A 492 -9.56 14.54 17.57
C ALA A 492 -8.90 13.21 17.21
N VAL A 493 -8.10 13.18 16.14
CA VAL A 493 -7.35 11.98 15.73
C VAL A 493 -5.87 12.33 15.61
N LEU A 494 -5.00 11.49 16.14
CA LEU A 494 -3.55 11.53 15.92
C LEU A 494 -3.14 10.24 15.21
N ASP A 495 -2.73 10.33 13.95
CA ASP A 495 -2.09 9.25 13.22
C ASP A 495 -0.58 9.37 13.41
N VAL A 496 0.03 8.39 14.07
CA VAL A 496 1.46 8.39 14.37
C VAL A 496 2.22 7.68 13.26
N ASN A 497 3.27 8.31 12.73
CA ASN A 497 4.30 7.71 11.92
C ASN A 497 5.56 7.60 12.78
N PHE A 498 5.60 6.53 13.60
CA PHE A 498 6.67 6.25 14.55
C PHE A 498 8.00 5.93 13.84
N ARG A 499 9.12 5.98 14.54
CA ARG A 499 10.43 5.50 14.05
C ARG A 499 10.30 4.04 13.59
N GLY A 500 10.57 3.79 12.31
CA GLY A 500 10.25 2.55 11.60
C GLY A 500 9.26 2.77 10.46
N SER A 501 8.51 3.88 10.46
CA SER A 501 7.60 4.22 9.37
C SER A 501 8.36 4.58 8.10
N THR A 502 7.70 4.35 6.95
CA THR A 502 8.28 4.53 5.62
C THR A 502 8.03 5.92 5.08
N GLY A 503 8.82 6.35 4.08
CA GLY A 503 8.70 7.66 3.45
C GLY A 503 9.52 8.77 4.12
N TYR A 504 10.32 8.42 5.13
CA TYR A 504 11.21 9.34 5.87
C TYR A 504 12.70 8.95 5.76
N GLY A 505 13.05 8.19 4.72
CA GLY A 505 14.38 7.68 4.47
C GLY A 505 14.67 6.32 5.16
N ARG A 506 15.75 5.67 4.70
CA ARG A 506 16.18 4.35 5.19
C ARG A 506 16.51 4.36 6.68
N ALA A 507 17.27 5.36 7.14
CA ALA A 507 17.68 5.47 8.53
C ALA A 507 16.48 5.52 9.49
N TYR A 508 15.41 6.25 9.13
CA TYR A 508 14.20 6.32 9.94
C TYR A 508 13.45 4.98 9.96
N ARG A 509 13.33 4.32 8.80
CA ARG A 509 12.70 3.00 8.67
C ARG A 509 13.45 1.95 9.50
N ASP A 510 14.77 1.90 9.37
CA ASP A 510 15.60 0.86 9.96
C ASP A 510 15.84 1.06 11.48
N CYS A 511 15.48 2.24 12.05
CA CYS A 511 15.46 2.45 13.51
C CYS A 511 14.68 1.38 14.28
N LEU A 512 13.66 0.78 13.64
CA LEU A 512 12.80 -0.20 14.29
C LEU A 512 13.44 -1.59 14.40
N LEU A 513 14.46 -1.89 13.59
CA LEU A 513 15.19 -3.17 13.67
C LEU A 513 15.81 -3.33 15.06
N GLY A 514 15.45 -4.40 15.75
CA GLY A 514 15.83 -4.67 17.14
C GLY A 514 15.06 -3.85 18.20
N ASN A 515 14.22 -2.89 17.79
CA ASN A 515 13.60 -1.91 18.69
C ASN A 515 12.06 -1.88 18.62
N TRP A 516 11.41 -2.77 17.90
CA TRP A 516 9.95 -2.86 17.86
C TRP A 516 9.39 -3.21 19.25
N GLY A 517 8.34 -2.54 19.66
CA GLY A 517 7.78 -2.57 21.01
C GLY A 517 8.54 -1.66 22.01
N ILE A 518 9.51 -0.87 21.52
CA ILE A 518 10.18 0.20 22.28
C ILE A 518 9.99 1.54 21.61
N TYR A 519 10.58 1.73 20.41
CA TYR A 519 10.61 3.04 19.76
C TYR A 519 9.24 3.47 19.25
N ASP A 520 8.48 2.54 18.68
CA ASP A 520 7.10 2.78 18.27
C ASP A 520 6.20 3.16 19.46
N VAL A 521 6.39 2.52 20.62
CA VAL A 521 5.66 2.80 21.86
C VAL A 521 6.03 4.17 22.42
N ASP A 522 7.34 4.48 22.49
CA ASP A 522 7.82 5.76 23.02
C ASP A 522 7.35 6.93 22.14
N ASP A 523 7.36 6.75 20.82
CA ASP A 523 6.93 7.77 19.85
C ASP A 523 5.43 8.08 19.98
N VAL A 524 4.62 7.05 20.16
CA VAL A 524 3.17 7.19 20.41
C VAL A 524 2.93 7.95 21.71
N ILE A 525 3.56 7.55 22.82
CA ILE A 525 3.40 8.17 24.13
C ILE A 525 3.84 9.63 24.10
N SER A 526 4.99 9.93 23.47
CA SER A 526 5.51 11.30 23.39
C SER A 526 4.62 12.22 22.53
N GLY A 527 4.05 11.69 21.43
CA GLY A 527 3.10 12.44 20.60
C GLY A 527 1.84 12.83 21.36
N VAL A 528 1.31 11.92 22.18
CA VAL A 528 0.15 12.19 23.06
C VAL A 528 0.49 13.26 24.10
N ARG A 529 1.63 13.12 24.78
CA ARG A 529 2.09 14.10 25.78
C ARG A 529 2.21 15.49 25.18
N MET A 530 2.80 15.61 24.00
CA MET A 530 2.93 16.87 23.29
C MET A 530 1.56 17.53 23.04
N LEU A 531 0.54 16.79 22.60
CA LEU A 531 -0.81 17.34 22.38
C LEU A 531 -1.51 17.75 23.67
N ILE A 532 -1.29 17.03 24.78
CA ILE A 532 -1.80 17.39 26.11
C ILE A 532 -1.14 18.70 26.59
N GLU A 533 0.18 18.80 26.51
CA GLU A 533 0.95 19.99 26.92
C GLU A 533 0.55 21.23 26.11
N GLN A 534 0.27 21.06 24.83
CA GLN A 534 -0.28 22.13 23.96
C GLN A 534 -1.75 22.44 24.25
N GLY A 535 -2.41 21.70 25.14
CA GLY A 535 -3.83 21.89 25.47
C GLY A 535 -4.78 21.66 24.31
N LYS A 536 -4.42 20.81 23.35
CA LYS A 536 -5.22 20.51 22.16
C LYS A 536 -6.28 19.45 22.40
N VAL A 537 -6.11 18.58 23.39
CA VAL A 537 -6.94 17.40 23.66
C VAL A 537 -7.30 17.28 25.15
N ASP A 538 -8.35 16.54 25.47
CA ASP A 538 -8.76 16.20 26.83
C ASP A 538 -7.86 15.07 27.36
N LYS A 539 -7.01 15.38 28.33
CA LYS A 539 -6.05 14.44 28.92
C LYS A 539 -6.69 13.23 29.60
N ASP A 540 -7.97 13.33 29.99
CA ASP A 540 -8.70 12.26 30.68
C ASP A 540 -9.53 11.39 29.72
N LYS A 541 -9.50 11.69 28.41
CA LYS A 541 -10.25 10.98 27.36
C LYS A 541 -9.37 10.67 26.16
N ILE A 542 -8.43 9.73 26.34
CA ILE A 542 -7.48 9.31 25.31
C ILE A 542 -7.67 7.84 25.04
N ALA A 543 -8.01 7.51 23.80
CA ALA A 543 -8.03 6.15 23.29
C ALA A 543 -6.83 5.92 22.38
N ILE A 544 -6.34 4.69 22.36
CA ILE A 544 -5.39 4.22 21.37
C ILE A 544 -6.00 3.04 20.60
N ARG A 545 -5.79 3.03 19.30
CA ARG A 545 -6.24 1.95 18.41
C ARG A 545 -5.15 1.54 17.43
N GLY A 546 -5.12 0.27 17.08
CA GLY A 546 -4.23 -0.26 16.08
C GLY A 546 -4.77 -1.53 15.46
N SER A 547 -4.18 -1.91 14.33
CA SER A 547 -4.50 -3.14 13.62
C SER A 547 -3.25 -4.00 13.49
N SER A 548 -3.36 -5.33 13.62
CA SER A 548 -2.24 -6.25 13.49
C SER A 548 -1.06 -5.84 14.39
N THR A 549 0.13 -5.60 13.86
CA THR A 549 1.30 -5.10 14.60
C THR A 549 1.07 -3.74 15.27
N GLY A 550 0.25 -2.87 14.69
CA GLY A 550 -0.14 -1.60 15.32
C GLY A 550 -0.98 -1.80 16.59
N ALA A 551 -1.74 -2.89 16.68
CA ALA A 551 -2.45 -3.24 17.91
C ALA A 551 -1.51 -3.76 19.01
N THR A 552 -0.43 -4.44 18.63
CA THR A 552 0.67 -4.81 19.55
C THR A 552 1.26 -3.56 20.19
N THR A 553 1.63 -2.57 19.38
CA THR A 553 2.13 -1.27 19.85
C THR A 553 1.10 -0.57 20.74
N ALA A 554 -0.20 -0.60 20.37
CA ALA A 554 -1.26 0.02 21.17
C ALA A 554 -1.41 -0.62 22.56
N LEU A 555 -1.39 -1.95 22.64
CA LEU A 555 -1.45 -2.69 23.90
C LEU A 555 -0.20 -2.44 24.76
N LEU A 556 1.00 -2.46 24.15
CA LEU A 556 2.24 -2.16 24.87
C LEU A 556 2.30 -0.70 25.36
N ALA A 557 1.80 0.26 24.58
CA ALA A 557 1.72 1.65 25.00
C ALA A 557 0.78 1.83 26.21
N ALA A 558 -0.33 1.11 26.22
CA ALA A 558 -1.26 1.11 27.36
C ALA A 558 -0.69 0.41 28.61
N ALA A 559 0.18 -0.59 28.43
CA ALA A 559 0.90 -1.23 29.53
C ALA A 559 1.98 -0.33 30.13
N LYS A 560 2.63 0.50 29.29
CA LYS A 560 3.77 1.35 29.70
C LYS A 560 3.38 2.77 30.10
N SER A 561 2.09 3.13 30.00
CA SER A 561 1.63 4.49 30.30
C SER A 561 0.15 4.51 30.71
N ASP A 562 -0.14 5.30 31.74
CA ASP A 562 -1.49 5.58 32.22
C ASP A 562 -2.25 6.67 31.45
N LEU A 563 -1.68 7.16 30.37
CA LEU A 563 -2.31 8.18 29.51
C LEU A 563 -3.58 7.67 28.82
N PHE A 564 -3.63 6.38 28.51
CA PHE A 564 -4.71 5.78 27.74
C PHE A 564 -5.82 5.27 28.69
N THR A 565 -7.06 5.69 28.44
CA THR A 565 -8.24 5.25 29.17
C THR A 565 -9.04 4.19 28.42
N ALA A 566 -8.78 4.05 27.12
CA ALA A 566 -9.38 3.04 26.24
C ALA A 566 -8.37 2.51 25.21
N VAL A 567 -8.46 1.22 24.89
CA VAL A 567 -7.68 0.56 23.85
C VAL A 567 -8.65 -0.16 22.90
N CYS A 568 -8.42 -0.06 21.58
CA CYS A 568 -9.08 -0.91 20.60
C CYS A 568 -8.03 -1.70 19.82
N SER A 569 -7.94 -3.00 20.07
CA SER A 569 -7.09 -3.94 19.36
C SER A 569 -7.87 -4.62 18.24
N ARG A 570 -7.49 -4.38 16.99
CA ARG A 570 -8.13 -4.97 15.80
C ARG A 570 -7.20 -6.05 15.21
N HIS A 571 -7.63 -7.29 15.23
CA HIS A 571 -6.83 -8.47 14.80
C HIS A 571 -5.35 -8.36 15.22
N GLY A 572 -5.14 -7.93 16.48
CA GLY A 572 -3.82 -7.62 17.02
C GLY A 572 -3.06 -8.85 17.49
N ILE A 573 -1.74 -8.77 17.38
CA ILE A 573 -0.84 -9.79 17.93
C ILE A 573 -0.70 -9.53 19.42
N CYS A 574 -1.10 -10.49 20.23
CA CYS A 574 -0.98 -10.45 21.70
C CYS A 574 0.18 -11.32 22.21
N ASP A 575 0.55 -12.34 21.45
CA ASP A 575 1.60 -13.30 21.74
C ASP A 575 2.47 -13.49 20.49
N LEU A 576 3.70 -13.03 20.57
CA LEU A 576 4.65 -13.06 19.43
C LEU A 576 5.24 -14.45 19.21
N GLU A 577 5.41 -15.27 20.25
CA GLU A 577 5.87 -16.64 20.12
C GLU A 577 4.85 -17.46 19.31
N ASN A 578 3.56 -17.29 19.61
CA ASN A 578 2.49 -17.97 18.88
C ASN A 578 2.47 -17.58 17.38
N VAL A 579 2.66 -16.32 17.04
CA VAL A 579 2.69 -15.87 15.64
C VAL A 579 3.94 -16.33 14.90
N ARG A 580 5.12 -16.33 15.55
CA ARG A 580 6.36 -16.89 15.00
C ARG A 580 6.15 -18.32 14.53
N ASP A 581 5.56 -19.16 15.37
CA ASP A 581 5.41 -20.59 15.11
C ASP A 581 4.42 -20.90 13.97
N HIS A 582 3.60 -19.92 13.56
CA HIS A 582 2.60 -20.03 12.49
C HIS A 582 2.88 -19.13 11.29
N ALA A 583 4.00 -18.41 11.28
CA ALA A 583 4.32 -17.43 10.23
C ALA A 583 4.52 -18.11 8.87
N HIS A 584 3.99 -17.50 7.81
CA HIS A 584 4.25 -17.91 6.44
C HIS A 584 5.69 -17.57 6.01
N LYS A 585 6.21 -18.26 5.00
CA LYS A 585 7.62 -18.16 4.55
C LYS A 585 8.11 -16.70 4.39
N PHE A 586 7.31 -15.82 3.76
CA PHE A 586 7.70 -14.44 3.47
C PHE A 586 7.98 -13.61 4.74
N ALA A 587 7.24 -13.83 5.82
CA ALA A 587 7.38 -13.07 7.06
C ALA A 587 7.96 -13.89 8.24
N SER A 588 8.45 -15.13 7.99
CA SER A 588 8.90 -16.03 9.05
C SER A 588 10.02 -15.46 9.92
N GLU A 589 10.97 -14.75 9.31
CA GLU A 589 12.13 -14.16 10.01
C GLU A 589 11.94 -12.65 10.33
N TYR A 590 10.88 -12.04 9.76
CA TYR A 590 10.68 -10.59 9.83
C TYR A 590 10.46 -10.08 11.26
N LEU A 591 9.62 -10.79 12.04
CA LEU A 591 9.37 -10.39 13.42
C LEU A 591 10.62 -10.53 14.28
N GLY A 592 11.43 -11.58 14.05
CA GLY A 592 12.72 -11.78 14.72
C GLY A 592 13.67 -10.61 14.47
N ALA A 593 13.78 -10.15 13.22
CA ALA A 593 14.60 -9.00 12.86
C ALA A 593 14.14 -7.71 13.53
N LEU A 594 12.81 -7.47 13.61
CA LEU A 594 12.23 -6.32 14.30
C LEU A 594 12.48 -6.32 15.81
N LEU A 595 12.48 -7.50 16.42
CA LEU A 595 12.79 -7.68 17.84
C LEU A 595 14.31 -7.67 18.13
N GLY A 596 15.13 -7.96 17.09
CA GLY A 596 16.52 -8.31 17.25
C GLY A 596 16.70 -9.64 17.99
N ALA A 597 15.74 -10.56 17.82
CA ALA A 597 15.78 -11.91 18.33
C ALA A 597 16.42 -12.82 17.28
N THR A 598 17.49 -13.54 17.67
CA THR A 598 18.26 -14.39 16.75
C THR A 598 17.93 -15.87 16.90
N GLU A 599 17.35 -16.24 18.04
CA GLU A 599 17.01 -17.62 18.38
C GLU A 599 15.54 -17.72 18.81
N ASP A 600 14.96 -18.90 18.67
CA ASP A 600 13.55 -19.14 19.02
C ASP A 600 13.26 -19.00 20.52
N ASP A 601 14.24 -19.19 21.36
CA ASP A 601 14.16 -19.04 22.82
C ASP A 601 14.67 -17.68 23.33
N ASP A 602 14.92 -16.71 22.44
CA ASP A 602 15.30 -15.34 22.82
C ASP A 602 14.20 -14.71 23.69
N PRO A 603 14.52 -14.24 24.91
CA PRO A 603 13.51 -13.68 25.83
C PRO A 603 12.74 -12.48 25.25
N LYS A 604 13.26 -11.83 24.22
CA LYS A 604 12.59 -10.69 23.58
C LYS A 604 11.23 -11.08 22.98
N TRP A 605 11.05 -12.32 22.52
CA TRP A 605 9.74 -12.78 22.08
C TRP A 605 8.68 -12.60 23.15
N LYS A 606 8.98 -13.03 24.37
CA LYS A 606 8.10 -12.92 25.52
C LYS A 606 8.02 -11.48 26.04
N ASP A 607 9.17 -10.80 26.18
CA ASP A 607 9.25 -9.46 26.74
C ASP A 607 8.55 -8.40 25.90
N ARG A 608 8.39 -8.64 24.59
CA ARG A 608 7.66 -7.76 23.65
C ARG A 608 6.23 -8.23 23.36
N SER A 609 5.81 -9.36 23.92
CA SER A 609 4.44 -9.84 23.80
C SER A 609 3.51 -9.08 24.75
N PRO A 610 2.42 -8.44 24.29
CA PRO A 610 1.46 -7.75 25.14
C PRO A 610 0.89 -8.59 26.28
N ILE A 611 0.71 -9.90 26.05
CA ILE A 611 0.17 -10.82 27.07
C ILE A 611 1.04 -10.85 28.34
N THR A 612 2.35 -10.65 28.23
CA THR A 612 3.29 -10.60 29.34
C THR A 612 3.02 -9.41 30.26
N TRP A 613 2.43 -8.34 29.74
CA TRP A 613 2.19 -7.09 30.43
C TRP A 613 0.70 -6.84 30.73
N ALA A 614 -0.13 -7.90 30.63
CA ALA A 614 -1.58 -7.78 30.80
C ALA A 614 -1.97 -7.21 32.19
N ASP A 615 -1.19 -7.49 33.22
CA ASP A 615 -1.39 -6.98 34.58
C ASP A 615 -1.12 -5.48 34.74
N GLN A 616 -0.45 -4.86 33.77
CA GLN A 616 -0.14 -3.42 33.78
C GLN A 616 -1.11 -2.61 32.90
N ILE A 617 -2.01 -3.24 32.17
CA ILE A 617 -3.02 -2.55 31.35
C ILE A 617 -4.27 -2.29 32.21
N SER A 618 -4.44 -1.04 32.64
CA SER A 618 -5.64 -0.61 33.36
C SER A 618 -6.73 -0.01 32.46
N ALA A 619 -6.38 0.32 31.20
CA ALA A 619 -7.29 0.91 30.22
C ALA A 619 -8.37 -0.08 29.81
N SER A 620 -9.64 0.37 29.74
CA SER A 620 -10.71 -0.45 29.18
C SER A 620 -10.35 -0.91 27.76
N THR A 621 -10.49 -2.18 27.45
CA THR A 621 -10.00 -2.75 26.20
C THR A 621 -11.11 -3.40 25.38
N LEU A 622 -11.18 -3.05 24.08
CA LEU A 622 -12.04 -3.67 23.08
C LEU A 622 -11.18 -4.47 22.11
N PHE A 623 -11.52 -5.75 21.94
CA PHE A 623 -10.95 -6.61 20.89
C PHE A 623 -11.94 -6.75 19.74
N ILE A 624 -11.45 -6.62 18.50
CA ILE A 624 -12.19 -6.83 17.25
C ILE A 624 -11.39 -7.85 16.43
N HIS A 625 -11.98 -9.03 16.12
CA HIS A 625 -11.26 -10.10 15.48
C HIS A 625 -12.15 -10.93 14.54
N GLY A 626 -11.57 -11.44 13.42
CA GLY A 626 -12.18 -12.42 12.56
C GLY A 626 -11.91 -13.84 13.07
N THR A 627 -12.92 -14.72 13.11
CA THR A 627 -12.74 -16.09 13.64
C THR A 627 -11.85 -16.97 12.78
N ASP A 628 -11.71 -16.65 11.48
CA ASP A 628 -10.99 -17.46 10.49
C ASP A 628 -9.66 -16.77 10.10
N ASP A 629 -9.08 -15.99 11.02
CA ASP A 629 -7.80 -15.29 10.81
C ASP A 629 -6.64 -16.31 10.77
N PRO A 630 -5.98 -16.49 9.61
CA PRO A 630 -4.89 -17.45 9.47
C PRO A 630 -3.52 -16.87 9.90
N ILE A 631 -3.42 -15.54 10.09
CA ILE A 631 -2.16 -14.85 10.42
C ILE A 631 -2.04 -14.67 11.93
N VAL A 632 -3.13 -14.24 12.57
CA VAL A 632 -3.21 -14.06 14.02
C VAL A 632 -4.36 -14.92 14.54
N PRO A 633 -4.10 -16.13 15.05
CA PRO A 633 -5.14 -17.01 15.58
C PRO A 633 -5.96 -16.33 16.68
N VAL A 634 -7.29 -16.40 16.60
CA VAL A 634 -8.21 -15.74 17.55
C VAL A 634 -8.01 -16.15 19.00
N ASP A 635 -7.46 -17.35 19.23
CA ASP A 635 -7.28 -17.89 20.58
C ASP A 635 -6.29 -17.06 21.42
N GLN A 636 -5.25 -16.45 20.83
CA GLN A 636 -4.34 -15.57 21.56
C GLN A 636 -5.05 -14.28 22.04
N VAL A 637 -6.01 -13.79 21.26
CA VAL A 637 -6.84 -12.63 21.67
C VAL A 637 -7.78 -13.01 22.82
N ARG A 638 -8.36 -14.20 22.77
CA ARG A 638 -9.19 -14.73 23.87
C ARG A 638 -8.39 -14.89 25.17
N GLN A 639 -7.15 -15.41 25.07
CA GLN A 639 -6.24 -15.53 26.20
C GLN A 639 -5.88 -14.15 26.78
N MET A 640 -5.58 -13.17 25.94
CA MET A 640 -5.31 -11.79 26.38
C MET A 640 -6.53 -11.16 27.05
N ALA A 641 -7.73 -11.35 26.50
CA ALA A 641 -8.97 -10.87 27.11
C ALA A 641 -9.21 -11.47 28.50
N GLN A 642 -8.96 -12.78 28.66
CA GLN A 642 -9.07 -13.46 29.96
C GLN A 642 -8.05 -12.95 30.98
N ALA A 643 -6.79 -12.72 30.54
CA ALA A 643 -5.74 -12.16 31.41
C ALA A 643 -6.11 -10.77 31.92
N LEU A 644 -6.59 -9.90 31.05
CA LEU A 644 -7.05 -8.55 31.43
C LEU A 644 -8.23 -8.59 32.40
N GLN A 645 -9.23 -9.45 32.14
CA GLN A 645 -10.40 -9.63 33.02
C GLN A 645 -9.99 -10.14 34.40
N ALA A 646 -9.03 -11.07 34.46
CA ALA A 646 -8.52 -11.60 35.71
C ALA A 646 -7.85 -10.51 36.59
N ASN A 647 -7.30 -9.48 35.94
CA ASN A 647 -6.70 -8.31 36.63
C ASN A 647 -7.73 -7.20 36.89
N GLY A 648 -9.01 -7.41 36.64
CA GLY A 648 -10.09 -6.47 36.91
C GLY A 648 -10.28 -5.39 35.82
N THR A 649 -9.59 -5.48 34.70
CA THR A 649 -9.74 -4.57 33.58
C THR A 649 -11.08 -4.82 32.85
N THR A 650 -11.79 -3.76 32.47
CA THR A 650 -13.00 -3.87 31.65
C THR A 650 -12.64 -4.28 30.22
N VAL A 651 -13.17 -5.41 29.79
CA VAL A 651 -12.89 -5.96 28.43
C VAL A 651 -14.17 -6.25 27.69
N GLU A 652 -14.23 -5.80 26.44
CA GLU A 652 -15.22 -6.21 25.46
C GLU A 652 -14.53 -6.96 24.29
N SER A 653 -15.21 -7.97 23.74
CA SER A 653 -14.75 -8.68 22.55
C SER A 653 -15.84 -8.74 21.50
N ALA A 654 -15.47 -8.47 20.25
CA ALA A 654 -16.33 -8.56 19.08
C ALA A 654 -15.67 -9.49 18.05
N GLU A 655 -16.13 -10.75 18.02
CA GLU A 655 -15.68 -11.74 17.07
C GLU A 655 -16.61 -11.78 15.86
N PHE A 656 -16.05 -11.81 14.65
CA PHE A 656 -16.79 -11.82 13.39
C PHE A 656 -16.59 -13.17 12.69
N THR A 657 -17.65 -13.98 12.68
CA THR A 657 -17.62 -15.33 12.13
C THR A 657 -17.40 -15.33 10.62
N GLY A 658 -16.45 -16.17 10.15
CA GLY A 658 -16.12 -16.30 8.73
C GLY A 658 -15.37 -15.11 8.15
N GLU A 659 -14.75 -14.28 9.00
CA GLU A 659 -13.84 -13.20 8.61
C GLU A 659 -12.40 -13.60 8.92
N GLY A 660 -11.48 -13.22 8.01
CA GLY A 660 -10.04 -13.46 8.16
C GLY A 660 -9.32 -12.30 8.86
N HIS A 661 -8.00 -12.18 8.59
CA HIS A 661 -7.13 -11.17 9.20
C HIS A 661 -7.62 -9.73 8.99
N ARG A 662 -8.31 -9.43 7.89
CA ARG A 662 -8.99 -8.16 7.68
C ARG A 662 -10.47 -8.43 7.40
N LEU A 663 -11.33 -7.69 8.10
CA LEU A 663 -12.77 -7.76 7.84
C LEU A 663 -13.05 -7.36 6.38
N ALA A 664 -13.76 -8.22 5.65
CA ALA A 664 -14.05 -8.04 4.24
C ALA A 664 -15.53 -7.75 3.96
N LYS A 665 -16.44 -8.30 4.77
CA LYS A 665 -17.89 -8.12 4.60
C LYS A 665 -18.31 -6.74 5.08
N ALA A 666 -19.16 -6.07 4.32
CA ALA A 666 -19.67 -4.73 4.64
C ALA A 666 -20.31 -4.66 6.04
N SER A 667 -21.10 -5.68 6.41
CA SER A 667 -21.72 -5.77 7.73
C SER A 667 -20.72 -5.83 8.88
N SER A 668 -19.62 -6.57 8.68
CA SER A 668 -18.56 -6.74 9.68
C SER A 668 -17.77 -5.44 9.86
N ILE A 669 -17.41 -4.77 8.76
CA ILE A 669 -16.72 -3.47 8.78
C ILE A 669 -17.56 -2.44 9.53
N GLY A 670 -18.84 -2.26 9.15
CA GLY A 670 -19.73 -1.31 9.80
C GLY A 670 -20.03 -1.66 11.25
N GLY A 671 -20.27 -2.95 11.53
CA GLY A 671 -20.52 -3.43 12.89
C GLY A 671 -19.34 -3.19 13.83
N SER A 672 -18.10 -3.40 13.34
CA SER A 672 -16.90 -3.15 14.12
C SER A 672 -16.72 -1.67 14.48
N LEU A 673 -16.93 -0.77 13.51
CA LEU A 673 -16.78 0.67 13.72
C LEU A 673 -17.85 1.24 14.65
N GLN A 674 -19.10 0.76 14.54
CA GLN A 674 -20.17 1.14 15.46
C GLN A 674 -19.89 0.66 16.88
N ARG A 675 -19.40 -0.58 17.03
CA ARG A 675 -19.04 -1.15 18.34
C ARG A 675 -17.95 -0.33 19.01
N GLU A 676 -16.93 0.07 18.24
CA GLU A 676 -15.83 0.89 18.74
C GLU A 676 -16.31 2.28 19.21
N LEU A 677 -17.22 2.93 18.46
CA LEU A 677 -17.81 4.20 18.87
C LEU A 677 -18.61 4.08 20.17
N ASP A 678 -19.44 3.04 20.27
CA ASP A 678 -20.26 2.80 21.47
C ASP A 678 -19.40 2.50 22.68
N PHE A 679 -18.32 1.73 22.50
CA PHE A 679 -17.33 1.44 23.53
C PHE A 679 -16.67 2.72 24.06
N TYR A 680 -16.13 3.60 23.19
CA TYR A 680 -15.51 4.84 23.64
C TYR A 680 -16.53 5.76 24.35
N ARG A 681 -17.75 5.84 23.87
CA ARG A 681 -18.81 6.60 24.52
C ARG A 681 -19.17 6.06 25.90
N GLN A 682 -19.21 4.75 26.05
CA GLN A 682 -19.46 4.08 27.32
C GLN A 682 -18.33 4.37 28.32
N VAL A 683 -17.07 4.17 27.93
CA VAL A 683 -15.89 4.40 28.80
C VAL A 683 -15.83 5.83 29.29
N TRP A 684 -16.19 6.81 28.45
CA TRP A 684 -16.13 8.23 28.80
C TRP A 684 -17.46 8.85 29.25
N GLY A 685 -18.51 8.06 29.39
CA GLY A 685 -19.82 8.54 29.80
C GLY A 685 -20.46 9.56 28.83
N LEU A 686 -20.13 9.47 27.53
CA LEU A 686 -20.62 10.38 26.50
C LEU A 686 -21.98 9.91 25.98
N LYS A 687 -23.02 10.74 26.18
CA LYS A 687 -24.36 10.45 25.68
C LYS A 687 -24.51 11.06 24.28
N LYS A 688 -25.14 10.32 23.35
CA LYS A 688 -25.46 10.82 21.99
C LYS A 688 -26.25 12.12 22.12
N ALA A 689 -25.90 13.14 21.31
CA ALA A 689 -26.51 14.47 21.31
C ALA A 689 -27.97 14.47 20.80
#